data_7c0a74915b16ae649309192129ebf11f
#
_entry.id   7c0a74915b16ae649309192129ebf11f
#
_cell.length_a   1.000
_cell.length_b   1.000
_cell.length_c   1.000
_cell.angle_alpha   90.00
_cell.angle_beta   90.00
_cell.angle_gamma   90.00
#
_symmetry.space_group_name_H-M   'P 1'
#
loop_
_entity.id
_entity.type
_entity.pdbx_description
1 polymer ?
#
loop_
_entity_poly.entity_id
_entity_poly.type
_entity_poly.pdbx_seq_one_letter_code
_entity_poly.pdbx_strand_id
1 'polypeptide(L)'
;MNPTRLFIKAVTPIASIILILAGIIQLRAQFWVAGAVCIGLAMLGFILSMRLLESAPFTPEELEILRPFIVPGILWTIIIVLLTISVLYVADNFKNPETDRIAAVAWVSSVILGIFVTWARPSQPNEGSTLVEKIRANRTEILVLLIVLVLACALRAIDLSTHPYPWSGDEASIGSEARRILHGEVTNFFETGWSSQPNWSFVPTAFTEIIFGQNIRAVRVTSVLAGTLAVLFTYLAARQLFNPAVALLAAAFLATLPYHVHFSRVGVHNVVDSLMSALVFWLLARAIQKDDPRYYYTAGAMAGLCIYTYAGTRLVLILGVVTLLFLIIRQRSYLYSHRKHLASFFVAAIVSAAPQAAYFVRHPDIFIGRLGQEGILFNGWLTQQAALTGRSVWEILFNQFTRTIMVFIASPAPGNTFNSPNPYLTVFGSILFLLGMGYALAYFFEPRHFIVLIWFWAVILFGGILTLNPPANTRLLMTSPAVALLMALGAYKIVEYLQKFRMIPERAVVLILFAIACIITYQNVKFYMYEYRVNAYFQDANGEYAMEVGLMANKMGKDSQIFVLGAPRVYSGFPTFAFLAPNNPRADLSAEGIAGLGLTPKQKAGFFAIPENRSLLAEISLKYPGGKTGLVYRKPKPEEILFEYYIVEP
;
A
#
# COMPACT_ATOMS: atom_id res chain seq x y z
N MET A 1 -26.57 26.90 33.13
CA MET A 1 -26.64 27.23 31.68
C MET A 1 -26.83 25.99 30.86
N ASN A 2 -27.70 25.97 29.84
CA ASN A 2 -27.92 24.77 29.02
C ASN A 2 -26.94 24.80 27.84
N PRO A 3 -25.88 23.94 27.84
CA PRO A 3 -24.85 23.95 26.80
C PRO A 3 -25.42 23.67 25.40
N THR A 4 -26.58 23.00 25.32
CA THR A 4 -27.24 22.70 24.05
C THR A 4 -27.81 23.98 23.41
N ARG A 5 -28.38 24.90 24.19
CA ARG A 5 -28.87 26.19 23.68
C ARG A 5 -27.74 27.07 23.16
N LEU A 6 -26.61 27.10 23.86
CA LEU A 6 -25.44 27.87 23.45
C LEU A 6 -24.85 27.34 22.12
N PHE A 7 -24.78 26.03 21.99
CA PHE A 7 -24.31 25.37 20.77
C PHE A 7 -25.24 25.65 19.58
N ILE A 8 -26.56 25.56 19.77
CA ILE A 8 -27.54 25.85 18.71
C ILE A 8 -27.43 27.30 18.23
N LYS A 9 -27.32 28.28 19.14
CA LYS A 9 -27.18 29.70 18.77
C LYS A 9 -25.94 29.97 17.93
N ALA A 10 -24.80 29.32 18.23
CA ALA A 10 -23.51 29.62 17.61
C ALA A 10 -23.26 28.82 16.32
N VAL A 11 -23.65 27.55 16.30
CA VAL A 11 -23.31 26.63 15.22
C VAL A 11 -24.37 26.58 14.12
N THR A 12 -25.65 26.68 14.48
CA THR A 12 -26.73 26.52 13.50
C THR A 12 -26.71 27.56 12.38
N PRO A 13 -26.45 28.88 12.60
CA PRO A 13 -26.37 29.85 11.50
C PRO A 13 -25.26 29.49 10.50
N ILE A 14 -24.11 29.10 11.00
CA ILE A 14 -22.95 28.72 10.18
C ILE A 14 -23.28 27.45 9.39
N ALA A 15 -23.80 26.42 10.05
CA ALA A 15 -24.25 25.19 9.40
C ALA A 15 -25.31 25.44 8.31
N SER A 16 -26.21 26.39 8.54
CA SER A 16 -27.24 26.77 7.57
C SER A 16 -26.65 27.40 6.31
N ILE A 17 -25.67 28.29 6.44
CA ILE A 17 -24.96 28.87 5.27
C ILE A 17 -24.32 27.77 4.42
N ILE A 18 -23.73 26.78 5.05
CA ILE A 18 -23.09 25.65 4.36
C ILE A 18 -24.08 24.78 3.64
N LEU A 19 -25.20 24.44 4.32
CA LEU A 19 -26.24 23.63 3.71
C LEU A 19 -26.91 24.37 2.53
N ILE A 20 -27.02 25.70 2.59
CA ILE A 20 -27.48 26.50 1.46
C ILE A 20 -26.49 26.39 0.31
N LEU A 21 -25.20 26.56 0.57
CA LEU A 21 -24.16 26.45 -0.45
C LEU A 21 -24.15 25.05 -1.10
N ALA A 22 -24.20 24.02 -0.28
CA ALA A 22 -24.29 22.63 -0.74
C ALA A 22 -25.56 22.39 -1.57
N GLY A 23 -26.70 22.93 -1.11
CA GLY A 23 -27.96 22.83 -1.83
C GLY A 23 -27.96 23.56 -3.18
N ILE A 24 -27.35 24.74 -3.26
CA ILE A 24 -27.17 25.47 -4.54
C ILE A 24 -26.29 24.67 -5.51
N ILE A 25 -25.20 24.08 -5.02
CA ILE A 25 -24.31 23.23 -5.82
C ILE A 25 -25.11 22.02 -6.35
N GLN A 26 -25.90 21.36 -5.51
CA GLN A 26 -26.74 20.23 -5.91
C GLN A 26 -27.80 20.63 -6.95
N LEU A 27 -28.45 21.78 -6.80
CA LEU A 27 -29.43 22.27 -7.79
C LEU A 27 -28.77 22.57 -9.13
N ARG A 28 -27.58 23.17 -9.14
CA ARG A 28 -26.81 23.42 -10.37
C ARG A 28 -26.35 22.11 -11.02
N ALA A 29 -26.12 21.08 -10.24
CA ALA A 29 -25.79 19.72 -10.67
C ALA A 29 -27.04 18.89 -11.04
N GLN A 30 -28.23 19.50 -11.17
CA GLN A 30 -29.50 18.85 -11.50
C GLN A 30 -30.04 17.85 -10.46
N PHE A 31 -29.51 17.83 -9.25
CA PHE A 31 -30.05 17.06 -8.12
C PHE A 31 -31.15 17.86 -7.39
N TRP A 32 -32.26 18.06 -8.07
CA TRP A 32 -33.32 18.98 -7.63
C TRP A 32 -33.87 18.65 -6.25
N VAL A 33 -34.16 17.36 -5.96
CA VAL A 33 -34.75 16.98 -4.68
C VAL A 33 -33.76 17.17 -3.52
N ALA A 34 -32.54 16.66 -3.70
CA ALA A 34 -31.51 16.75 -2.67
C ALA A 34 -31.10 18.20 -2.40
N GLY A 35 -30.95 19.01 -3.46
CA GLY A 35 -30.65 20.42 -3.34
C GLY A 35 -31.77 21.22 -2.63
N ALA A 36 -33.02 20.97 -2.99
CA ALA A 36 -34.17 21.60 -2.35
C ALA A 36 -34.31 21.22 -0.87
N VAL A 37 -34.07 19.92 -0.52
CA VAL A 37 -34.08 19.45 0.87
C VAL A 37 -32.96 20.12 1.69
N CYS A 38 -31.74 20.20 1.16
CA CYS A 38 -30.63 20.88 1.84
C CYS A 38 -30.94 22.35 2.11
N ILE A 39 -31.46 23.07 1.10
CA ILE A 39 -31.82 24.49 1.26
C ILE A 39 -32.97 24.64 2.25
N GLY A 40 -34.00 23.79 2.17
CA GLY A 40 -35.13 23.82 3.10
C GLY A 40 -34.74 23.61 4.55
N LEU A 41 -33.91 22.59 4.82
CA LEU A 41 -33.38 22.35 6.17
C LEU A 41 -32.47 23.48 6.65
N ALA A 42 -31.68 24.06 5.77
CA ALA A 42 -30.81 25.17 6.08
C ALA A 42 -31.61 26.45 6.43
N MET A 43 -32.62 26.76 5.65
CA MET A 43 -33.50 27.92 5.93
C MET A 43 -34.23 27.73 7.25
N LEU A 44 -34.78 26.55 7.51
CA LEU A 44 -35.43 26.23 8.77
C LEU A 44 -34.47 26.38 9.96
N GLY A 45 -33.27 25.81 9.86
CA GLY A 45 -32.24 25.93 10.88
C GLY A 45 -31.83 27.39 11.13
N PHE A 46 -31.64 28.16 10.05
CA PHE A 46 -31.32 29.60 10.14
C PHE A 46 -32.42 30.40 10.83
N ILE A 47 -33.67 30.21 10.42
CA ILE A 47 -34.83 30.89 11.02
C ILE A 47 -34.95 30.57 12.51
N LEU A 48 -34.81 29.30 12.89
CA LEU A 48 -34.82 28.87 14.29
C LEU A 48 -33.70 29.50 15.11
N SER A 49 -32.46 29.54 14.55
CA SER A 49 -31.33 30.16 15.24
C SER A 49 -31.47 31.67 15.39
N MET A 50 -31.99 32.36 14.37
CA MET A 50 -32.24 33.81 14.45
C MET A 50 -33.31 34.16 15.48
N ARG A 51 -34.41 33.40 15.52
CA ARG A 51 -35.43 33.57 16.58
C ARG A 51 -34.87 33.35 17.99
N LEU A 52 -33.98 32.36 18.16
CA LEU A 52 -33.32 32.13 19.44
C LEU A 52 -32.34 33.26 19.80
N LEU A 53 -31.67 33.86 18.83
CA LEU A 53 -30.78 35.01 19.03
C LEU A 53 -31.53 36.29 19.38
N GLU A 54 -32.66 36.56 18.71
CA GLU A 54 -33.51 37.70 18.97
C GLU A 54 -34.17 37.61 20.35
N SER A 55 -34.62 36.42 20.76
CA SER A 55 -35.28 36.22 22.05
C SER A 55 -34.31 36.21 23.25
N ALA A 56 -33.05 35.90 23.02
CA ALA A 56 -31.99 35.83 24.03
C ALA A 56 -30.62 36.06 23.39
N PRO A 57 -30.16 37.32 23.25
CA PRO A 57 -28.85 37.62 22.70
C PRO A 57 -27.73 37.02 23.56
N PHE A 58 -26.52 36.87 22.98
CA PHE A 58 -25.36 36.36 23.72
C PHE A 58 -24.98 37.33 24.85
N THR A 59 -24.82 36.78 26.05
CA THR A 59 -24.22 37.53 27.14
C THR A 59 -22.70 37.59 26.96
N PRO A 60 -21.99 38.59 27.56
CA PRO A 60 -20.52 38.63 27.53
C PRO A 60 -19.86 37.36 28.05
N GLU A 61 -20.42 36.72 29.07
CA GLU A 61 -19.95 35.43 29.62
C GLU A 61 -20.14 34.29 28.63
N GLU A 62 -21.26 34.26 27.90
CA GLU A 62 -21.49 33.26 26.85
C GLU A 62 -20.50 33.43 25.70
N LEU A 63 -20.14 34.65 25.33
CA LEU A 63 -19.16 34.93 24.29
C LEU A 63 -17.74 34.49 24.71
N GLU A 64 -17.34 34.67 25.96
CA GLU A 64 -16.07 34.17 26.47
C GLU A 64 -15.99 32.62 26.46
N ILE A 65 -17.09 31.94 26.81
CA ILE A 65 -17.20 30.49 26.76
C ILE A 65 -17.12 29.97 25.32
N LEU A 66 -17.73 30.70 24.35
CA LEU A 66 -17.74 30.30 22.95
C LEU A 66 -16.43 30.58 22.20
N ARG A 67 -15.71 31.63 22.62
CA ARG A 67 -14.48 32.08 21.96
C ARG A 67 -13.48 30.95 21.60
N PRO A 68 -13.17 29.98 22.48
CA PRO A 68 -12.27 28.88 22.16
C PRO A 68 -12.86 27.87 21.15
N PHE A 69 -14.19 27.92 20.88
CA PHE A 69 -14.87 27.00 19.96
C PHE A 69 -15.20 27.63 18.62
N ILE A 70 -15.18 28.97 18.50
CA ILE A 70 -15.55 29.66 17.25
C ILE A 70 -14.60 29.31 16.12
N VAL A 71 -13.28 29.47 16.31
CA VAL A 71 -12.31 29.19 15.26
C VAL A 71 -12.30 27.71 14.88
N PRO A 72 -12.22 26.75 15.81
CA PRO A 72 -12.37 25.33 15.47
C PRO A 72 -13.71 25.02 14.78
N GLY A 73 -14.82 25.64 15.20
CA GLY A 73 -16.13 25.48 14.58
C GLY A 73 -16.15 25.91 13.11
N ILE A 74 -15.60 27.08 12.82
CA ILE A 74 -15.46 27.58 11.44
C ILE A 74 -14.61 26.64 10.60
N LEU A 75 -13.47 26.18 11.12
CA LEU A 75 -12.59 25.29 10.40
C LEU A 75 -13.24 23.92 10.12
N TRP A 76 -13.95 23.34 11.08
CA TRP A 76 -14.73 22.10 10.85
C TRP A 76 -15.81 22.29 9.79
N THR A 77 -16.42 23.43 9.78
CA THR A 77 -17.38 23.85 8.79
C THR A 77 -16.79 23.88 7.38
N ILE A 78 -15.62 24.50 7.23
CA ILE A 78 -14.89 24.52 5.97
C ILE A 78 -14.54 23.09 5.53
N ILE A 79 -14.10 22.22 6.44
CA ILE A 79 -13.83 20.82 6.16
C ILE A 79 -15.06 20.11 5.60
N ILE A 80 -16.22 20.30 6.22
CA ILE A 80 -17.49 19.68 5.76
C ILE A 80 -17.85 20.18 4.36
N VAL A 81 -17.71 21.49 4.09
CA VAL A 81 -17.99 22.06 2.76
C VAL A 81 -17.06 21.47 1.71
N LEU A 82 -15.76 21.48 1.97
CA LEU A 82 -14.77 20.93 1.05
C LEU A 82 -15.01 19.45 0.77
N LEU A 83 -15.31 18.68 1.80
CA LEU A 83 -15.63 17.26 1.67
C LEU A 83 -16.92 17.05 0.86
N THR A 84 -17.96 17.87 1.14
CA THR A 84 -19.23 17.81 0.40
C THR A 84 -19.02 18.12 -1.08
N ILE A 85 -18.23 19.15 -1.40
CA ILE A 85 -17.85 19.49 -2.78
C ILE A 85 -17.17 18.29 -3.44
N SER A 86 -16.17 17.71 -2.78
CA SER A 86 -15.45 16.59 -3.33
C SER A 86 -16.36 15.38 -3.59
N VAL A 87 -17.17 14.98 -2.61
CA VAL A 87 -18.08 13.83 -2.73
C VAL A 87 -19.14 14.06 -3.82
N LEU A 88 -19.70 15.26 -3.92
CA LEU A 88 -20.71 15.58 -4.93
C LEU A 88 -20.12 15.52 -6.34
N TYR A 89 -18.95 16.09 -6.57
CA TYR A 89 -18.31 16.02 -7.87
C TYR A 89 -17.92 14.58 -8.25
N VAL A 90 -17.41 13.79 -7.33
CA VAL A 90 -17.14 12.36 -7.56
C VAL A 90 -18.44 11.59 -7.81
N ALA A 91 -19.49 11.92 -7.08
CA ALA A 91 -20.79 11.25 -7.20
C ALA A 91 -21.53 11.57 -8.50
N ASP A 92 -21.30 12.70 -9.13
CA ASP A 92 -22.08 13.14 -10.29
C ASP A 92 -21.50 12.69 -11.65
N ASN A 93 -20.38 11.98 -11.65
CA ASN A 93 -19.72 11.48 -12.86
C ASN A 93 -19.43 12.60 -13.88
N PHE A 94 -19.12 13.81 -13.40
CA PHE A 94 -18.74 14.91 -14.28
C PHE A 94 -17.46 14.55 -15.04
N LYS A 95 -17.56 14.32 -16.31
CA LYS A 95 -16.44 14.14 -17.23
C LYS A 95 -15.72 15.46 -17.57
N ASN A 96 -15.70 16.40 -16.61
CA ASN A 96 -15.05 17.68 -16.80
C ASN A 96 -13.74 17.72 -15.98
N PRO A 97 -12.57 17.81 -16.65
CA PRO A 97 -11.26 17.83 -16.00
C PRO A 97 -11.10 18.90 -14.92
N GLU A 98 -11.78 20.04 -15.05
CA GLU A 98 -11.71 21.12 -14.05
C GLU A 98 -12.42 20.74 -12.75
N THR A 99 -13.61 20.11 -12.85
CA THR A 99 -14.37 19.68 -11.66
C THR A 99 -13.69 18.55 -10.93
N ASP A 100 -13.03 17.64 -11.65
CA ASP A 100 -12.24 16.55 -11.08
C ASP A 100 -11.05 17.06 -10.27
N ARG A 101 -10.35 18.07 -10.78
CA ARG A 101 -9.25 18.74 -10.05
C ARG A 101 -9.75 19.46 -8.80
N ILE A 102 -10.89 20.16 -8.91
CA ILE A 102 -11.51 20.83 -7.75
C ILE A 102 -11.87 19.80 -6.68
N ALA A 103 -12.45 18.65 -7.06
CA ALA A 103 -12.77 17.58 -6.12
C ALA A 103 -11.52 17.05 -5.40
N ALA A 104 -10.43 16.84 -6.13
CA ALA A 104 -9.17 16.36 -5.57
C ALA A 104 -8.56 17.37 -4.60
N VAL A 105 -8.49 18.66 -4.98
CA VAL A 105 -7.96 19.74 -4.13
C VAL A 105 -8.82 19.94 -2.89
N ALA A 106 -10.14 19.94 -3.04
CA ALA A 106 -11.07 20.07 -1.93
C ALA A 106 -10.90 18.93 -0.90
N TRP A 107 -10.78 17.68 -1.36
CA TRP A 107 -10.55 16.54 -0.49
C TRP A 107 -9.20 16.62 0.24
N VAL A 108 -8.10 16.82 -0.48
CA VAL A 108 -6.76 16.95 0.14
C VAL A 108 -6.76 18.06 1.18
N SER A 109 -7.35 19.21 0.85
CA SER A 109 -7.47 20.35 1.78
C SER A 109 -8.29 19.98 3.01
N SER A 110 -9.40 19.22 2.86
CA SER A 110 -10.24 18.80 3.98
C SER A 110 -9.49 17.87 4.94
N VAL A 111 -8.69 16.91 4.40
CA VAL A 111 -7.90 15.97 5.21
C VAL A 111 -6.79 16.70 5.96
N ILE A 112 -6.02 17.55 5.26
CA ILE A 112 -4.93 18.33 5.87
C ILE A 112 -5.46 19.26 6.95
N LEU A 113 -6.52 20.00 6.65
CA LEU A 113 -7.14 20.94 7.59
C LEU A 113 -7.69 20.21 8.81
N GLY A 114 -8.30 19.03 8.63
CA GLY A 114 -8.79 18.20 9.73
C GLY A 114 -7.70 17.75 10.68
N ILE A 115 -6.56 17.31 10.15
CA ILE A 115 -5.38 16.98 10.95
C ILE A 115 -4.87 18.24 11.67
N PHE A 116 -4.71 19.35 10.94
CA PHE A 116 -4.24 20.62 11.49
C PHE A 116 -5.12 21.12 12.65
N VAL A 117 -6.44 21.19 12.47
CA VAL A 117 -7.39 21.64 13.51
C VAL A 117 -7.32 20.77 14.75
N THR A 118 -7.13 19.46 14.56
CA THR A 118 -7.03 18.54 15.67
C THR A 118 -5.73 18.72 16.44
N TRP A 119 -4.60 18.96 15.73
CA TRP A 119 -3.29 19.17 16.36
C TRP A 119 -3.05 20.58 16.88
N ALA A 120 -3.75 21.60 16.36
CA ALA A 120 -3.68 22.98 16.85
C ALA A 120 -4.29 23.15 18.26
N ARG A 121 -5.10 22.18 18.73
CA ARG A 121 -5.61 22.21 20.12
C ARG A 121 -4.47 22.06 21.09
N PRO A 122 -4.39 22.89 22.15
CA PRO A 122 -3.36 22.74 23.17
C PRO A 122 -3.46 21.34 23.77
N SER A 123 -2.31 20.64 23.78
CA SER A 123 -2.17 19.41 24.56
C SER A 123 -2.18 19.75 26.03
N GLN A 124 -2.57 18.79 26.87
CA GLN A 124 -2.26 18.90 28.30
C GLN A 124 -0.76 19.24 28.45
N PRO A 125 -0.39 20.11 29.40
CA PRO A 125 0.99 20.52 29.57
C PRO A 125 1.87 19.28 29.70
N ASN A 126 2.65 19.01 28.66
CA ASN A 126 3.67 17.98 28.75
C ASN A 126 4.73 18.47 29.71
N GLU A 127 5.00 17.70 30.76
CA GLU A 127 6.13 17.90 31.63
C GLU A 127 7.41 18.14 30.81
N GLY A 128 7.84 19.31 30.88
CA GLY A 128 9.11 20.04 30.85
C GLY A 128 10.34 19.51 30.11
N SER A 129 10.37 18.40 29.36
CA SER A 129 11.57 18.04 28.62
C SER A 129 11.54 18.53 27.18
N THR A 130 12.53 19.33 26.79
CA THR A 130 12.70 19.81 25.42
C THR A 130 12.96 18.66 24.44
N LEU A 131 12.68 18.85 23.16
CA LEU A 131 13.00 17.87 22.11
C LEU A 131 14.49 17.49 22.15
N VAL A 132 15.36 18.47 22.41
CA VAL A 132 16.82 18.27 22.49
C VAL A 132 17.20 17.35 23.66
N GLU A 133 16.57 17.52 24.82
CA GLU A 133 16.79 16.65 25.99
C GLU A 133 16.33 15.22 25.71
N LYS A 134 15.18 15.04 25.06
CA LYS A 134 14.69 13.71 24.66
C LYS A 134 15.62 13.03 23.66
N ILE A 135 16.16 13.77 22.68
CA ILE A 135 17.16 13.26 21.74
C ILE A 135 18.44 12.88 22.47
N ARG A 136 18.92 13.73 23.40
CA ARG A 136 20.14 13.47 24.16
C ARG A 136 19.99 12.23 25.07
N ALA A 137 18.84 12.06 25.72
CA ALA A 137 18.56 10.91 26.58
C ALA A 137 18.49 9.58 25.80
N ASN A 138 18.04 9.61 24.53
CA ASN A 138 17.88 8.42 23.71
C ASN A 138 18.90 8.36 22.54
N ARG A 139 20.02 9.06 22.63
CA ARG A 139 20.98 9.21 21.52
C ARG A 139 21.48 7.87 20.95
N THR A 140 21.75 6.89 21.80
CA THR A 140 22.24 5.57 21.36
C THR A 140 21.14 4.81 20.61
N GLU A 141 19.90 4.83 21.12
CA GLU A 141 18.75 4.21 20.47
C GLU A 141 18.51 4.83 19.08
N ILE A 142 18.57 6.17 19.00
CA ILE A 142 18.40 6.90 17.72
C ILE A 142 19.54 6.57 16.74
N LEU A 143 20.78 6.51 17.22
CA LEU A 143 21.93 6.16 16.37
C LEU A 143 21.80 4.75 15.79
N VAL A 144 21.45 3.77 16.62
CA VAL A 144 21.24 2.39 16.16
C VAL A 144 20.08 2.32 15.17
N LEU A 145 18.97 3.03 15.43
CA LEU A 145 17.86 3.12 14.50
C LEU A 145 18.29 3.72 13.14
N LEU A 146 19.07 4.79 13.14
CA LEU A 146 19.57 5.41 11.91
C LEU A 146 20.46 4.43 11.12
N ILE A 147 21.33 3.68 11.79
CA ILE A 147 22.14 2.63 11.15
C ILE A 147 21.24 1.57 10.50
N VAL A 148 20.20 1.11 11.21
CA VAL A 148 19.23 0.14 10.69
C VAL A 148 18.46 0.71 9.48
N LEU A 149 18.05 1.98 9.52
CA LEU A 149 17.34 2.62 8.40
C LEU A 149 18.25 2.84 7.18
N VAL A 150 19.51 3.22 7.41
CA VAL A 150 20.51 3.32 6.32
C VAL A 150 20.73 1.95 5.68
N LEU A 151 20.91 0.90 6.49
CA LEU A 151 21.01 -0.48 5.99
C LEU A 151 19.74 -0.88 5.22
N ALA A 152 18.56 -0.59 5.77
CA ALA A 152 17.28 -0.88 5.13
C ALA A 152 17.16 -0.19 3.76
N CYS A 153 17.52 1.09 3.67
CA CYS A 153 17.52 1.84 2.42
C CYS A 153 18.55 1.29 1.43
N ALA A 154 19.78 1.03 1.88
CA ALA A 154 20.85 0.52 1.05
C ALA A 154 20.49 -0.83 0.41
N LEU A 155 20.00 -1.80 1.20
CA LEU A 155 19.56 -3.11 0.70
C LEU A 155 18.44 -3.02 -0.35
N ARG A 156 17.64 -1.96 -0.29
CA ARG A 156 16.54 -1.72 -1.23
C ARG A 156 16.94 -0.91 -2.45
N ALA A 157 17.93 -0.04 -2.35
CA ALA A 157 18.29 0.92 -3.40
C ALA A 157 19.49 0.49 -4.28
N ILE A 158 20.42 -0.34 -3.75
CA ILE A 158 21.61 -0.77 -4.50
C ILE A 158 21.19 -1.65 -5.68
N ASP A 159 21.74 -1.37 -6.87
CA ASP A 159 21.47 -2.09 -8.13
C ASP A 159 19.97 -2.16 -8.50
N LEU A 160 19.19 -1.14 -8.18
CA LEU A 160 17.74 -1.15 -8.29
C LEU A 160 17.24 -1.35 -9.72
N SER A 161 17.97 -0.89 -10.72
CA SER A 161 17.59 -1.03 -12.14
C SER A 161 17.77 -2.45 -12.69
N THR A 162 18.64 -3.24 -12.07
CA THR A 162 19.05 -4.57 -12.58
C THR A 162 18.64 -5.72 -11.67
N HIS A 163 18.26 -5.44 -10.43
CA HIS A 163 17.87 -6.45 -9.47
C HIS A 163 16.62 -6.00 -8.69
N PRO A 164 15.54 -6.80 -8.61
CA PRO A 164 15.31 -8.12 -9.25
C PRO A 164 15.26 -8.03 -10.78
N TYR A 165 15.61 -9.13 -11.42
CA TYR A 165 15.57 -9.28 -12.87
C TYR A 165 14.64 -10.46 -13.23
N PRO A 166 13.81 -10.39 -14.26
CA PRO A 166 13.57 -9.25 -15.16
C PRO A 166 12.60 -8.20 -14.56
N TRP A 167 12.37 -7.11 -15.30
CA TRP A 167 11.32 -6.13 -15.01
C TRP A 167 9.96 -6.67 -15.44
N SER A 168 8.98 -6.66 -14.54
CA SER A 168 7.68 -7.30 -14.78
C SER A 168 6.69 -6.41 -15.55
N GLY A 169 5.70 -7.04 -16.18
CA GLY A 169 4.61 -6.34 -16.83
C GLY A 169 3.77 -5.51 -15.85
N ASP A 170 3.63 -5.94 -14.61
CA ASP A 170 2.92 -5.21 -13.55
C ASP A 170 3.63 -3.89 -13.22
N GLU A 171 4.97 -3.91 -13.10
CA GLU A 171 5.77 -2.71 -12.89
C GLU A 171 5.62 -1.73 -14.06
N ALA A 172 5.60 -2.26 -15.28
CA ALA A 172 5.41 -1.49 -16.50
C ALA A 172 4.03 -0.83 -16.56
N SER A 173 3.00 -1.55 -16.17
CA SER A 173 1.63 -1.04 -16.10
C SER A 173 1.53 0.11 -15.09
N ILE A 174 2.12 -0.04 -13.90
CA ILE A 174 2.14 1.01 -12.87
C ILE A 174 2.89 2.25 -13.37
N GLY A 175 4.05 2.08 -14.00
CA GLY A 175 4.78 3.19 -14.60
C GLY A 175 4.00 3.87 -15.74
N SER A 176 3.28 3.09 -16.56
CA SER A 176 2.43 3.64 -17.62
C SER A 176 1.26 4.46 -17.06
N GLU A 177 0.61 4.02 -15.98
CA GLU A 177 -0.44 4.80 -15.30
C GLU A 177 0.14 6.09 -14.71
N ALA A 178 1.34 6.04 -14.13
CA ALA A 178 2.04 7.23 -13.65
C ALA A 178 2.32 8.24 -14.78
N ARG A 179 2.74 7.77 -15.96
CA ARG A 179 2.89 8.63 -17.16
C ARG A 179 1.59 9.26 -17.62
N ARG A 180 0.49 8.51 -17.61
CA ARG A 180 -0.84 9.05 -17.96
C ARG A 180 -1.22 10.21 -17.05
N ILE A 181 -0.89 10.12 -15.76
CA ILE A 181 -1.06 11.24 -14.81
C ILE A 181 -0.19 12.43 -15.23
N LEU A 182 1.09 12.21 -15.54
CA LEU A 182 2.02 13.27 -15.93
C LEU A 182 1.64 13.97 -17.23
N HIS A 183 1.07 13.23 -18.17
CA HIS A 183 0.60 13.79 -19.45
C HIS A 183 -0.80 14.44 -19.35
N GLY A 184 -1.44 14.40 -18.16
CA GLY A 184 -2.77 14.98 -17.95
C GLY A 184 -3.92 14.17 -18.54
N GLU A 185 -3.67 12.91 -18.90
CA GLU A 185 -4.70 11.99 -19.40
C GLU A 185 -5.65 11.50 -18.30
N VAL A 186 -5.14 11.43 -17.06
CA VAL A 186 -5.95 11.11 -15.89
C VAL A 186 -6.47 12.41 -15.31
N THR A 187 -7.76 12.66 -15.47
CA THR A 187 -8.44 13.85 -14.93
C THR A 187 -9.09 13.56 -13.59
N ASN A 188 -9.73 12.41 -13.46
CA ASN A 188 -10.40 11.99 -12.23
C ASN A 188 -9.49 11.06 -11.39
N PHE A 189 -8.98 11.58 -10.29
CA PHE A 189 -8.11 10.84 -9.37
C PHE A 189 -8.85 9.80 -8.51
N PHE A 190 -10.19 9.88 -8.43
CA PHE A 190 -11.01 8.93 -7.68
C PHE A 190 -11.47 7.73 -8.51
N GLU A 191 -11.31 7.79 -9.83
CA GLU A 191 -11.44 6.63 -10.70
C GLU A 191 -10.31 5.60 -10.48
N THR A 192 -10.45 4.45 -11.13
CA THR A 192 -9.45 3.39 -11.08
C THR A 192 -8.73 3.24 -12.41
N GLY A 193 -7.44 3.04 -12.35
CA GLY A 193 -6.59 2.67 -13.48
C GLY A 193 -6.36 1.17 -13.54
N TRP A 194 -5.14 0.80 -13.90
CA TRP A 194 -4.73 -0.59 -14.06
C TRP A 194 -5.08 -1.46 -12.85
N SER A 195 -5.61 -2.65 -13.14
CA SER A 195 -6.01 -3.66 -12.14
C SER A 195 -7.01 -3.13 -11.09
N SER A 196 -7.91 -2.21 -11.50
CA SER A 196 -8.92 -1.58 -10.63
C SER A 196 -8.33 -0.89 -9.38
N GLN A 197 -7.08 -0.44 -9.46
CA GLN A 197 -6.46 0.33 -8.40
C GLN A 197 -6.85 1.81 -8.53
N PRO A 198 -7.16 2.52 -7.44
CA PRO A 198 -7.45 3.95 -7.48
C PRO A 198 -6.30 4.75 -8.10
N ASN A 199 -6.60 5.74 -8.92
CA ASN A 199 -5.58 6.57 -9.60
C ASN A 199 -4.63 7.26 -8.60
N TRP A 200 -5.08 7.56 -7.39
CA TRP A 200 -4.22 8.07 -6.31
C TRP A 200 -3.05 7.14 -5.98
N SER A 201 -3.19 5.82 -6.17
CA SER A 201 -2.11 4.87 -5.91
C SER A 201 -0.90 5.04 -6.82
N PHE A 202 -1.09 5.62 -8.02
CA PHE A 202 -0.03 5.85 -9.00
C PHE A 202 0.67 7.21 -8.83
N VAL A 203 0.10 8.14 -8.04
CA VAL A 203 0.67 9.49 -7.81
C VAL A 203 2.09 9.45 -7.23
N PRO A 204 2.42 8.59 -6.23
CA PRO A 204 3.80 8.49 -5.75
C PRO A 204 4.80 8.08 -6.84
N THR A 205 4.39 7.18 -7.76
CA THR A 205 5.22 6.77 -8.89
C THR A 205 5.37 7.90 -9.92
N ALA A 206 4.30 8.65 -10.19
CA ALA A 206 4.38 9.83 -11.04
C ALA A 206 5.37 10.87 -10.47
N PHE A 207 5.36 11.08 -9.16
CA PHE A 207 6.30 11.97 -8.50
C PHE A 207 7.77 11.49 -8.61
N THR A 208 8.01 10.19 -8.45
CA THR A 208 9.37 9.65 -8.64
C THR A 208 9.82 9.69 -10.11
N GLU A 209 8.90 9.57 -11.07
CA GLU A 209 9.21 9.76 -12.49
C GLU A 209 9.54 11.22 -12.84
N ILE A 210 8.97 12.22 -12.18
CA ILE A 210 9.39 13.62 -12.34
C ILE A 210 10.85 13.80 -11.91
N ILE A 211 11.24 13.18 -10.79
CA ILE A 211 12.59 13.38 -10.20
C ILE A 211 13.67 12.59 -10.94
N PHE A 212 13.39 11.33 -11.26
CA PHE A 212 14.39 10.37 -11.77
C PHE A 212 14.22 10.07 -13.27
N GLY A 213 13.24 10.65 -13.93
CA GLY A 213 12.88 10.37 -15.32
C GLY A 213 12.02 9.10 -15.44
N GLN A 214 11.41 8.93 -16.61
CA GLN A 214 10.50 7.82 -16.92
C GLN A 214 11.28 6.53 -17.22
N ASN A 215 11.72 5.83 -16.20
CA ASN A 215 12.54 4.62 -16.30
C ASN A 215 12.26 3.61 -15.17
N ILE A 216 12.80 2.42 -15.29
CA ILE A 216 12.64 1.30 -14.33
C ILE A 216 13.00 1.73 -12.90
N ARG A 217 14.10 2.49 -12.73
CA ARG A 217 14.56 2.94 -11.41
C ARG A 217 13.53 3.85 -10.74
N ALA A 218 12.94 4.79 -11.50
CA ALA A 218 11.94 5.72 -10.98
C ALA A 218 10.71 4.98 -10.43
N VAL A 219 10.19 4.00 -11.16
CA VAL A 219 9.05 3.18 -10.72
C VAL A 219 9.37 2.42 -9.43
N ARG A 220 10.56 1.84 -9.33
CA ARG A 220 11.00 1.06 -8.16
C ARG A 220 11.32 1.89 -6.92
N VAL A 221 11.75 3.14 -7.07
CA VAL A 221 12.08 4.05 -5.93
C VAL A 221 10.87 4.25 -5.01
N THR A 222 9.66 4.28 -5.54
CA THR A 222 8.43 4.35 -4.73
C THR A 222 8.37 3.21 -3.71
N SER A 223 8.66 1.99 -4.13
CA SER A 223 8.67 0.81 -3.25
C SER A 223 9.85 0.81 -2.27
N VAL A 224 11.01 1.35 -2.67
CA VAL A 224 12.16 1.56 -1.76
C VAL A 224 11.78 2.47 -0.60
N LEU A 225 11.13 3.59 -0.91
CA LEU A 225 10.68 4.54 0.10
C LEU A 225 9.61 3.91 1.02
N ALA A 226 8.59 3.28 0.44
CA ALA A 226 7.54 2.61 1.21
C ALA A 226 8.10 1.52 2.12
N GLY A 227 8.99 0.66 1.62
CA GLY A 227 9.60 -0.42 2.41
C GLY A 227 10.54 0.08 3.50
N THR A 228 11.28 1.19 3.27
CA THR A 228 12.14 1.79 4.28
C THR A 228 11.30 2.46 5.38
N LEU A 229 10.24 3.17 5.01
CA LEU A 229 9.29 3.76 5.96
C LEU A 229 8.53 2.68 6.75
N ALA A 230 8.23 1.53 6.15
CA ALA A 230 7.64 0.40 6.87
C ALA A 230 8.54 -0.08 8.02
N VAL A 231 9.87 -0.10 7.82
CA VAL A 231 10.85 -0.41 8.90
C VAL A 231 10.77 0.63 10.01
N LEU A 232 10.74 1.92 9.68
CA LEU A 232 10.60 3.01 10.65
C LEU A 232 9.31 2.89 11.46
N PHE A 233 8.16 2.72 10.79
CA PHE A 233 6.88 2.64 11.50
C PHE A 233 6.72 1.33 12.28
N THR A 234 7.36 0.24 11.85
CA THR A 234 7.45 -1.00 12.64
C THR A 234 8.24 -0.78 13.92
N TYR A 235 9.38 -0.08 13.84
CA TYR A 235 10.12 0.34 15.04
C TYR A 235 9.24 1.18 15.97
N LEU A 236 8.57 2.20 15.44
CA LEU A 236 7.71 3.09 16.22
C LEU A 236 6.55 2.33 16.89
N ALA A 237 5.91 1.41 16.17
CA ALA A 237 4.85 0.55 16.70
C ALA A 237 5.39 -0.37 17.81
N ALA A 238 6.49 -1.06 17.56
CA ALA A 238 7.14 -1.94 18.54
C ALA A 238 7.60 -1.18 19.79
N ARG A 239 8.14 0.03 19.61
CA ARG A 239 8.59 0.91 20.69
C ARG A 239 7.43 1.35 21.59
N GLN A 240 6.28 1.56 20.98
CA GLN A 240 5.05 1.95 21.66
C GLN A 240 4.40 0.76 22.38
N LEU A 241 4.38 -0.41 21.75
CA LEU A 241 3.73 -1.60 22.30
C LEU A 241 4.57 -2.32 23.37
N PHE A 242 5.90 -2.30 23.24
CA PHE A 242 6.82 -3.06 24.08
C PHE A 242 7.92 -2.18 24.69
N ASN A 243 9.15 -2.30 24.19
CA ASN A 243 10.31 -1.59 24.71
C ASN A 243 11.35 -1.31 23.59
N PRO A 244 12.41 -0.51 23.86
CA PRO A 244 13.42 -0.16 22.87
C PRO A 244 14.14 -1.38 22.25
N ALA A 245 14.44 -2.41 23.04
CA ALA A 245 15.17 -3.58 22.57
C ALA A 245 14.34 -4.38 21.55
N VAL A 246 13.07 -4.66 21.85
CA VAL A 246 12.13 -5.30 20.92
C VAL A 246 11.96 -4.45 19.66
N ALA A 247 11.89 -3.13 19.81
CA ALA A 247 11.71 -2.22 18.68
C ALA A 247 12.91 -2.22 17.72
N LEU A 248 14.13 -2.14 18.23
CA LEU A 248 15.34 -2.17 17.42
C LEU A 248 15.54 -3.53 16.74
N LEU A 249 15.25 -4.64 17.46
CA LEU A 249 15.27 -5.98 16.87
C LEU A 249 14.23 -6.14 15.75
N ALA A 250 12.99 -5.70 15.97
CA ALA A 250 11.93 -5.77 14.96
C ALA A 250 12.30 -4.96 13.71
N ALA A 251 12.86 -3.75 13.90
CA ALA A 251 13.37 -2.95 12.80
C ALA A 251 14.50 -3.65 12.04
N ALA A 252 15.50 -4.21 12.74
CA ALA A 252 16.62 -4.91 12.13
C ALA A 252 16.17 -6.17 11.35
N PHE A 253 15.24 -6.93 11.91
CA PHE A 253 14.69 -8.12 11.26
C PHE A 253 13.90 -7.75 10.01
N LEU A 254 13.01 -6.75 10.07
CA LEU A 254 12.27 -6.30 8.89
C LEU A 254 13.16 -5.64 7.84
N ALA A 255 14.19 -4.90 8.27
CA ALA A 255 15.16 -4.27 7.38
C ALA A 255 15.82 -5.27 6.44
N THR A 256 16.06 -6.50 6.93
CA THR A 256 16.80 -7.54 6.23
C THR A 256 15.95 -8.72 5.77
N LEU A 257 14.68 -8.81 6.15
CA LEU A 257 13.78 -9.92 5.77
C LEU A 257 13.69 -10.06 4.24
N PRO A 258 14.19 -11.16 3.63
CA PRO A 258 14.38 -11.28 2.18
C PRO A 258 13.10 -11.02 1.38
N TYR A 259 12.02 -11.62 1.82
CA TYR A 259 10.70 -11.47 1.26
C TYR A 259 10.23 -10.01 1.23
N HIS A 260 10.35 -9.25 2.34
CA HIS A 260 9.99 -7.84 2.40
C HIS A 260 10.97 -6.95 1.62
N VAL A 261 12.29 -7.26 1.67
CA VAL A 261 13.30 -6.55 0.88
C VAL A 261 12.98 -6.68 -0.60
N HIS A 262 12.61 -7.87 -1.07
CA HIS A 262 12.27 -8.12 -2.46
C HIS A 262 11.13 -7.22 -2.97
N PHE A 263 9.99 -7.25 -2.29
CA PHE A 263 8.84 -6.41 -2.66
C PHE A 263 9.08 -4.91 -2.46
N SER A 264 10.07 -4.53 -1.68
CA SER A 264 10.55 -3.14 -1.58
C SER A 264 11.46 -2.72 -2.74
N ARG A 265 11.83 -3.66 -3.62
CA ARG A 265 12.69 -3.44 -4.80
C ARG A 265 11.95 -3.62 -6.12
N VAL A 266 10.78 -4.24 -6.08
CA VAL A 266 9.87 -4.38 -7.22
C VAL A 266 8.90 -3.21 -7.22
N GLY A 267 8.67 -2.59 -8.36
CA GLY A 267 7.82 -1.39 -8.50
C GLY A 267 6.32 -1.70 -8.43
N VAL A 268 5.90 -2.55 -7.48
CA VAL A 268 4.50 -2.89 -7.24
C VAL A 268 3.99 -2.33 -5.92
N HIS A 269 2.69 -2.04 -5.82
CA HIS A 269 2.11 -1.33 -4.68
C HIS A 269 1.96 -2.18 -3.39
N ASN A 270 2.22 -3.49 -3.46
CA ASN A 270 1.98 -4.41 -2.34
C ASN A 270 2.77 -4.06 -1.05
N VAL A 271 3.97 -3.48 -1.17
CA VAL A 271 4.76 -3.06 -0.01
C VAL A 271 4.11 -1.93 0.79
N VAL A 272 3.19 -1.18 0.18
CA VAL A 272 2.41 -0.13 0.86
C VAL A 272 1.51 -0.73 1.93
N ASP A 273 1.07 -1.99 1.78
CA ASP A 273 0.30 -2.71 2.79
C ASP A 273 1.08 -2.82 4.12
N SER A 274 2.38 -3.14 4.05
CA SER A 274 3.26 -3.20 5.21
C SER A 274 3.47 -1.82 5.85
N LEU A 275 3.64 -0.78 5.02
CA LEU A 275 3.80 0.60 5.48
C LEU A 275 2.54 1.10 6.21
N MET A 276 1.38 1.01 5.56
CA MET A 276 0.13 1.56 6.10
C MET A 276 -0.32 0.82 7.35
N SER A 277 -0.17 -0.51 7.38
CA SER A 277 -0.49 -1.28 8.58
C SER A 277 0.41 -0.90 9.76
N ALA A 278 1.73 -0.78 9.56
CA ALA A 278 2.65 -0.37 10.59
C ALA A 278 2.37 1.07 11.11
N LEU A 279 2.08 2.00 10.20
CA LEU A 279 1.72 3.39 10.51
C LEU A 279 0.44 3.47 11.35
N VAL A 280 -0.64 2.81 10.90
CA VAL A 280 -1.93 2.85 11.59
C VAL A 280 -1.85 2.19 12.96
N PHE A 281 -1.18 1.04 13.09
CA PHE A 281 -1.01 0.38 14.38
C PHE A 281 -0.09 1.16 15.34
N TRP A 282 0.94 1.83 14.83
CA TRP A 282 1.71 2.77 15.65
C TRP A 282 0.84 3.90 16.21
N LEU A 283 0.03 4.54 15.33
CA LEU A 283 -0.85 5.63 15.73
C LEU A 283 -1.92 5.17 16.73
N LEU A 284 -2.52 3.99 16.51
CA LEU A 284 -3.49 3.42 17.44
C LEU A 284 -2.85 3.05 18.80
N ALA A 285 -1.68 2.41 18.78
CA ALA A 285 -0.97 2.10 20.03
C ALA A 285 -0.65 3.38 20.82
N ARG A 286 -0.24 4.42 20.13
CA ARG A 286 0.04 5.72 20.73
C ARG A 286 -1.24 6.41 21.22
N ALA A 287 -2.34 6.33 20.46
CA ALA A 287 -3.64 6.86 20.85
C ALA A 287 -4.13 6.22 22.16
N ILE A 288 -4.05 4.90 22.25
CA ILE A 288 -4.47 4.13 23.41
C ILE A 288 -3.62 4.47 24.64
N GLN A 289 -2.30 4.56 24.49
CA GLN A 289 -1.39 4.82 25.64
C GLN A 289 -1.39 6.27 26.11
N LYS A 290 -1.55 7.23 25.19
CA LYS A 290 -1.56 8.66 25.52
C LYS A 290 -2.94 9.18 25.91
N ASP A 291 -3.97 8.41 25.62
CA ASP A 291 -5.38 8.81 25.78
C ASP A 291 -5.67 10.18 25.14
N ASP A 292 -5.16 10.39 23.93
CA ASP A 292 -5.15 11.68 23.25
C ASP A 292 -5.94 11.59 21.94
N PRO A 293 -7.05 12.35 21.78
CA PRO A 293 -7.91 12.32 20.60
C PRO A 293 -7.18 12.66 19.29
N ARG A 294 -6.04 13.36 19.36
CA ARG A 294 -5.25 13.71 18.16
C ARG A 294 -4.69 12.48 17.47
N TYR A 295 -4.21 11.53 18.24
CA TYR A 295 -3.71 10.26 17.68
C TYR A 295 -4.84 9.38 17.17
N TYR A 296 -6.03 9.38 17.83
CA TYR A 296 -7.22 8.68 17.31
C TYR A 296 -7.65 9.27 15.96
N TYR A 297 -7.71 10.61 15.85
CA TYR A 297 -8.02 11.28 14.60
C TYR A 297 -7.03 10.91 13.50
N THR A 298 -5.73 11.05 13.78
CA THR A 298 -4.70 10.76 12.79
C THR A 298 -4.69 9.28 12.37
N ALA A 299 -4.91 8.34 13.33
CA ALA A 299 -5.04 6.92 13.03
C ALA A 299 -6.25 6.64 12.13
N GLY A 300 -7.40 7.26 12.42
CA GLY A 300 -8.60 7.16 11.59
C GLY A 300 -8.38 7.73 10.19
N ALA A 301 -7.74 8.90 10.09
CA ALA A 301 -7.41 9.51 8.80
C ALA A 301 -6.51 8.60 7.95
N MET A 302 -5.43 8.07 8.53
CA MET A 302 -4.52 7.14 7.82
C MET A 302 -5.22 5.82 7.45
N ALA A 303 -6.08 5.29 8.32
CA ALA A 303 -6.88 4.12 8.04
C ALA A 303 -7.89 4.35 6.89
N GLY A 304 -8.52 5.54 6.85
CA GLY A 304 -9.39 5.94 5.74
C GLY A 304 -8.64 6.10 4.41
N LEU A 305 -7.41 6.64 4.45
CA LEU A 305 -6.55 6.76 3.27
C LEU A 305 -6.16 5.41 2.65
N CYS A 306 -6.24 4.32 3.41
CA CYS A 306 -5.96 2.98 2.88
C CYS A 306 -6.87 2.57 1.71
N ILE A 307 -8.04 3.20 1.53
CA ILE A 307 -8.95 2.91 0.42
C ILE A 307 -8.39 3.38 -0.95
N TYR A 308 -7.44 4.31 -0.95
CA TYR A 308 -6.83 4.91 -2.15
C TYR A 308 -5.58 4.18 -2.64
N THR A 309 -5.16 3.15 -1.94
CA THR A 309 -3.95 2.39 -2.24
C THR A 309 -4.31 1.01 -2.80
N TYR A 310 -3.45 0.03 -2.63
CA TYR A 310 -3.70 -1.33 -3.07
C TYR A 310 -4.91 -1.97 -2.36
N ALA A 311 -5.57 -2.94 -3.00
CA ALA A 311 -6.78 -3.55 -2.47
C ALA A 311 -6.60 -4.21 -1.08
N GLY A 312 -5.43 -4.80 -0.82
CA GLY A 312 -5.08 -5.42 0.47
C GLY A 312 -5.07 -4.43 1.62
N THR A 313 -4.65 -3.19 1.37
CA THR A 313 -4.56 -2.14 2.39
C THR A 313 -5.91 -1.79 3.04
N ARG A 314 -7.03 -2.04 2.34
CA ARG A 314 -8.40 -1.84 2.89
C ARG A 314 -8.64 -2.64 4.17
N LEU A 315 -7.95 -3.77 4.33
CA LEU A 315 -8.01 -4.58 5.56
C LEU A 315 -7.52 -3.80 6.79
N VAL A 316 -6.62 -2.84 6.64
CA VAL A 316 -6.04 -2.05 7.74
C VAL A 316 -7.12 -1.26 8.49
N LEU A 317 -8.09 -0.67 7.77
CA LEU A 317 -9.21 0.02 8.40
C LEU A 317 -10.04 -0.94 9.25
N ILE A 318 -10.33 -2.13 8.72
CA ILE A 318 -11.08 -3.18 9.44
C ILE A 318 -10.31 -3.60 10.70
N LEU A 319 -9.00 -3.81 10.60
CA LEU A 319 -8.15 -4.17 11.73
C LEU A 319 -8.10 -3.08 12.80
N GLY A 320 -8.10 -1.81 12.39
CA GLY A 320 -8.22 -0.67 13.30
C GLY A 320 -9.53 -0.71 14.08
N VAL A 321 -10.65 -0.92 13.39
CA VAL A 321 -11.98 -1.06 14.00
C VAL A 321 -12.04 -2.27 14.94
N VAL A 322 -11.54 -3.43 14.52
CA VAL A 322 -11.49 -4.65 15.36
C VAL A 322 -10.66 -4.41 16.63
N THR A 323 -9.55 -3.68 16.53
CA THR A 323 -8.74 -3.30 17.70
C THR A 323 -9.55 -2.46 18.69
N LEU A 324 -10.28 -1.45 18.21
CA LEU A 324 -11.13 -0.60 19.07
C LEU A 324 -12.29 -1.39 19.67
N LEU A 325 -12.92 -2.28 18.90
CA LEU A 325 -13.96 -3.18 19.39
C LEU A 325 -13.45 -4.12 20.48
N PHE A 326 -12.24 -4.66 20.32
CA PHE A 326 -11.61 -5.49 21.36
C PHE A 326 -11.47 -4.73 22.69
N LEU A 327 -11.04 -3.44 22.64
CA LEU A 327 -10.94 -2.63 23.85
C LEU A 327 -12.29 -2.40 24.53
N ILE A 328 -13.34 -2.17 23.74
CA ILE A 328 -14.72 -1.98 24.23
C ILE A 328 -15.25 -3.28 24.86
N ILE A 329 -15.02 -4.43 24.21
CA ILE A 329 -15.47 -5.74 24.71
C ILE A 329 -14.75 -6.09 26.02
N ARG A 330 -13.44 -5.85 26.08
CA ARG A 330 -12.62 -6.10 27.26
C ARG A 330 -13.04 -5.22 28.45
N GLN A 331 -13.38 -3.96 28.20
CA GLN A 331 -13.76 -2.99 29.20
C GLN A 331 -14.92 -2.14 28.69
N ARG A 332 -16.14 -2.51 29.05
CA ARG A 332 -17.36 -1.84 28.58
C ARG A 332 -17.40 -0.33 28.87
N SER A 333 -16.80 0.09 30.00
CA SER A 333 -16.67 1.51 30.35
C SER A 333 -15.82 2.31 29.35
N TYR A 334 -14.95 1.62 28.59
CA TYR A 334 -14.11 2.28 27.56
C TYR A 334 -14.95 3.02 26.53
N LEU A 335 -16.08 2.46 26.10
CA LEU A 335 -16.99 3.10 25.14
C LEU A 335 -17.48 4.47 25.67
N TYR A 336 -17.88 4.54 26.92
CA TYR A 336 -18.44 5.77 27.50
C TYR A 336 -17.35 6.79 27.85
N SER A 337 -16.23 6.35 28.41
CA SER A 337 -15.12 7.23 28.79
C SER A 337 -14.39 7.80 27.58
N HIS A 338 -14.26 7.03 26.48
CA HIS A 338 -13.50 7.42 25.27
C HIS A 338 -14.40 7.73 24.05
N ARG A 339 -15.71 7.95 24.25
CA ARG A 339 -16.64 8.18 23.13
C ARG A 339 -16.20 9.29 22.15
N LYS A 340 -15.58 10.36 22.67
CA LYS A 340 -15.05 11.46 21.83
C LYS A 340 -13.82 11.02 21.03
N HIS A 341 -12.95 10.21 21.61
CA HIS A 341 -11.78 9.65 20.96
C HIS A 341 -12.17 8.67 19.85
N LEU A 342 -13.12 7.77 20.13
CA LEU A 342 -13.68 6.85 19.15
C LEU A 342 -14.36 7.59 18.00
N ALA A 343 -15.22 8.58 18.34
CA ALA A 343 -15.85 9.44 17.34
C ALA A 343 -14.81 10.16 16.46
N SER A 344 -13.72 10.63 17.05
CA SER A 344 -12.60 11.28 16.35
C SER A 344 -11.97 10.36 15.30
N PHE A 345 -11.76 9.09 15.65
CA PHE A 345 -11.25 8.07 14.71
C PHE A 345 -12.21 7.85 13.54
N PHE A 346 -13.49 7.62 13.81
CA PHE A 346 -14.47 7.35 12.76
C PHE A 346 -14.73 8.57 11.86
N VAL A 347 -14.83 9.78 12.45
CA VAL A 347 -14.96 11.02 11.67
C VAL A 347 -13.79 11.20 10.74
N ALA A 348 -12.57 11.01 11.22
CA ALA A 348 -11.38 11.13 10.40
C ALA A 348 -11.32 10.08 9.29
N ALA A 349 -11.70 8.83 9.59
CA ALA A 349 -11.77 7.76 8.60
C ALA A 349 -12.80 8.08 7.50
N ILE A 350 -13.96 8.61 7.88
CA ILE A 350 -14.99 9.03 6.92
C ILE A 350 -14.50 10.20 6.08
N VAL A 351 -13.96 11.27 6.69
CA VAL A 351 -13.44 12.44 5.96
C VAL A 351 -12.39 12.02 4.93
N SER A 352 -11.49 11.11 5.33
CA SER A 352 -10.45 10.63 4.43
C SER A 352 -10.97 9.70 3.33
N ALA A 353 -11.91 8.79 3.63
CA ALA A 353 -12.36 7.77 2.70
C ALA A 353 -13.53 8.19 1.79
N ALA A 354 -14.31 9.22 2.18
CA ALA A 354 -15.63 9.47 1.59
C ALA A 354 -15.66 9.62 0.06
N PRO A 355 -14.78 10.38 -0.61
CA PRO A 355 -14.86 10.52 -2.06
C PRO A 355 -14.62 9.20 -2.80
N GLN A 356 -13.62 8.43 -2.39
CA GLN A 356 -13.36 7.12 -2.99
C GLN A 356 -14.47 6.10 -2.68
N ALA A 357 -15.02 6.16 -1.46
CA ALA A 357 -16.16 5.33 -1.09
C ALA A 357 -17.40 5.69 -1.94
N ALA A 358 -17.64 6.99 -2.20
CA ALA A 358 -18.72 7.42 -3.09
C ALA A 358 -18.56 6.88 -4.52
N TYR A 359 -17.34 6.86 -5.05
CA TYR A 359 -17.03 6.22 -6.32
C TYR A 359 -17.36 4.72 -6.30
N PHE A 360 -16.90 3.99 -5.29
CA PHE A 360 -17.12 2.55 -5.17
C PHE A 360 -18.60 2.18 -4.91
N VAL A 361 -19.37 3.02 -4.24
CA VAL A 361 -20.82 2.80 -4.08
C VAL A 361 -21.53 2.84 -5.45
N ARG A 362 -21.04 3.66 -6.38
CA ARG A 362 -21.58 3.72 -7.75
C ARG A 362 -21.03 2.63 -8.68
N HIS A 363 -19.83 2.15 -8.39
CA HIS A 363 -19.15 1.11 -9.15
C HIS A 363 -18.82 -0.09 -8.25
N PRO A 364 -19.85 -0.79 -7.71
CA PRO A 364 -19.64 -1.89 -6.76
C PRO A 364 -18.91 -3.08 -7.39
N ASP A 365 -19.07 -3.28 -8.70
CA ASP A 365 -18.36 -4.27 -9.51
C ASP A 365 -16.84 -4.06 -9.44
N ILE A 366 -16.38 -2.82 -9.51
CA ILE A 366 -14.95 -2.47 -9.38
C ILE A 366 -14.45 -2.74 -7.95
N PHE A 367 -15.24 -2.38 -6.93
CA PHE A 367 -14.87 -2.62 -5.54
C PHE A 367 -14.75 -4.10 -5.21
N ILE A 368 -15.72 -4.90 -5.69
CA ILE A 368 -15.82 -6.34 -5.43
C ILE A 368 -14.99 -7.14 -6.44
N GLY A 369 -14.65 -6.59 -7.59
CA GLY A 369 -14.03 -7.30 -8.71
C GLY A 369 -12.78 -8.10 -8.31
N ARG A 370 -11.93 -7.53 -7.46
CA ARG A 370 -10.76 -8.26 -6.92
C ARG A 370 -11.14 -9.42 -6.00
N LEU A 371 -12.20 -9.27 -5.19
CA LEU A 371 -12.72 -10.36 -4.37
C LEU A 371 -13.32 -11.47 -5.22
N GLY A 372 -14.01 -11.11 -6.31
CA GLY A 372 -14.53 -12.07 -7.27
C GLY A 372 -13.44 -12.82 -8.05
N GLN A 373 -12.31 -12.17 -8.33
CA GLN A 373 -11.18 -12.80 -9.03
C GLN A 373 -10.37 -13.73 -8.10
N GLU A 374 -10.10 -13.30 -6.89
CA GLU A 374 -9.09 -13.89 -6.01
C GLU A 374 -9.68 -14.59 -4.79
N GLY A 375 -10.91 -14.26 -4.40
CA GLY A 375 -11.56 -14.80 -3.20
C GLY A 375 -12.30 -16.09 -3.49
N ILE A 376 -11.88 -17.19 -2.89
CA ILE A 376 -12.43 -18.53 -3.13
C ILE A 376 -13.90 -18.70 -2.72
N LEU A 377 -14.43 -17.81 -1.90
CA LEU A 377 -15.84 -17.82 -1.47
C LEU A 377 -16.78 -17.17 -2.50
N PHE A 378 -16.25 -16.32 -3.40
CA PHE A 378 -17.06 -15.46 -4.28
C PHE A 378 -17.02 -15.88 -5.74
N ASN A 379 -16.02 -16.67 -6.15
CA ASN A 379 -15.80 -17.07 -7.56
C ASN A 379 -16.24 -18.51 -7.89
N GLY A 380 -16.89 -19.20 -6.96
CA GLY A 380 -17.30 -20.59 -7.15
C GLY A 380 -16.17 -21.63 -7.09
N TRP A 381 -14.91 -21.20 -6.93
CA TRP A 381 -13.74 -22.08 -6.92
C TRP A 381 -13.83 -23.16 -5.85
N LEU A 382 -14.30 -22.80 -4.65
CA LEU A 382 -14.36 -23.73 -3.51
C LEU A 382 -15.29 -24.91 -3.82
N THR A 383 -16.46 -24.63 -4.40
CA THR A 383 -17.44 -25.67 -4.82
C THR A 383 -16.87 -26.52 -5.96
N GLN A 384 -16.26 -25.89 -6.94
CA GLN A 384 -15.63 -26.59 -8.06
C GLN A 384 -14.47 -27.48 -7.59
N GLN A 385 -13.62 -26.97 -6.69
CA GLN A 385 -12.51 -27.73 -6.14
C GLN A 385 -12.98 -28.92 -5.30
N ALA A 386 -14.03 -28.76 -4.51
CA ALA A 386 -14.63 -29.87 -3.77
C ALA A 386 -15.15 -30.96 -4.72
N ALA A 387 -15.83 -30.58 -5.80
CA ALA A 387 -16.33 -31.52 -6.81
C ALA A 387 -15.20 -32.25 -7.55
N LEU A 388 -14.14 -31.54 -7.94
CA LEU A 388 -13.00 -32.10 -8.66
C LEU A 388 -12.13 -33.06 -7.82
N THR A 389 -11.98 -32.74 -6.51
CA THR A 389 -11.07 -33.52 -5.64
C THR A 389 -11.76 -34.55 -4.78
N GLY A 390 -13.10 -34.50 -4.68
CA GLY A 390 -13.89 -35.33 -3.73
C GLY A 390 -13.67 -34.98 -2.25
N ARG A 391 -12.95 -33.87 -1.97
CA ARG A 391 -12.62 -33.43 -0.61
C ARG A 391 -13.73 -32.56 -0.03
N SER A 392 -13.90 -32.64 1.29
CA SER A 392 -14.78 -31.70 1.99
C SER A 392 -14.25 -30.28 1.96
N VAL A 393 -15.14 -29.30 2.09
CA VAL A 393 -14.78 -27.88 2.17
C VAL A 393 -13.77 -27.63 3.31
N TRP A 394 -13.92 -28.30 4.44
CA TRP A 394 -13.02 -28.16 5.58
C TRP A 394 -11.62 -28.69 5.31
N GLU A 395 -11.49 -29.79 4.59
CA GLU A 395 -10.17 -30.32 4.17
C GLU A 395 -9.48 -29.37 3.19
N ILE A 396 -10.23 -28.76 2.28
CA ILE A 396 -9.70 -27.76 1.36
C ILE A 396 -9.21 -26.54 2.14
N LEU A 397 -10.03 -25.99 3.04
CA LEU A 397 -9.64 -24.84 3.86
C LEU A 397 -8.46 -25.15 4.79
N PHE A 398 -8.40 -26.35 5.37
CA PHE A 398 -7.27 -26.79 6.18
C PHE A 398 -5.98 -26.91 5.35
N ASN A 399 -6.08 -27.39 4.13
CA ASN A 399 -4.93 -27.43 3.20
C ASN A 399 -4.47 -26.00 2.84
N GLN A 400 -5.41 -25.07 2.56
CA GLN A 400 -5.10 -23.65 2.33
C GLN A 400 -4.40 -23.04 3.55
N PHE A 401 -4.90 -23.29 4.75
CA PHE A 401 -4.28 -22.87 6.01
C PHE A 401 -2.85 -23.42 6.15
N THR A 402 -2.68 -24.72 5.98
CA THR A 402 -1.37 -25.38 6.12
C THR A 402 -0.36 -24.81 5.14
N ARG A 403 -0.73 -24.69 3.87
CA ARG A 403 0.15 -24.10 2.83
C ARG A 403 0.53 -22.65 3.17
N THR A 404 -0.43 -21.87 3.67
CA THR A 404 -0.20 -20.46 4.04
C THR A 404 0.73 -20.31 5.24
N ILE A 405 0.62 -21.19 6.24
CA ILE A 405 1.50 -21.11 7.44
C ILE A 405 2.86 -21.71 7.19
N MET A 406 2.93 -22.83 6.48
CA MET A 406 4.20 -23.52 6.26
C MET A 406 5.19 -22.71 5.43
N VAL A 407 4.73 -21.78 4.60
CA VAL A 407 5.64 -20.89 3.84
C VAL A 407 6.49 -19.99 4.73
N PHE A 408 6.04 -19.69 5.95
CA PHE A 408 6.86 -18.91 6.88
C PHE A 408 8.00 -19.73 7.46
N ILE A 409 7.83 -21.03 7.72
CA ILE A 409 8.74 -21.82 8.58
C ILE A 409 9.34 -23.06 7.92
N ALA A 410 8.70 -23.65 6.90
CA ALA A 410 9.11 -24.97 6.43
C ALA A 410 9.02 -25.18 4.91
N SER A 411 8.04 -24.57 4.23
CA SER A 411 7.82 -24.82 2.80
C SER A 411 8.44 -23.74 1.93
N PRO A 412 8.88 -24.08 0.70
CA PRO A 412 9.26 -23.10 -0.31
C PRO A 412 8.18 -22.04 -0.51
N ALA A 413 8.59 -20.87 -0.97
CA ALA A 413 7.71 -19.76 -1.31
C ALA A 413 7.55 -19.62 -2.83
N PRO A 414 6.70 -20.42 -3.49
CA PRO A 414 6.49 -20.33 -4.93
C PRO A 414 5.68 -19.07 -5.27
N GLY A 415 5.95 -18.49 -6.43
CA GLY A 415 5.22 -17.33 -6.93
C GLY A 415 5.88 -16.67 -8.12
N ASN A 416 5.09 -15.89 -8.87
CA ASN A 416 5.59 -15.23 -10.08
C ASN A 416 6.52 -14.05 -9.79
N THR A 417 6.24 -13.29 -8.72
CA THR A 417 7.04 -12.11 -8.36
C THR A 417 8.16 -12.46 -7.40
N PHE A 418 7.89 -13.28 -6.40
CA PHE A 418 8.88 -13.84 -5.48
C PHE A 418 8.78 -15.35 -5.50
N ASN A 419 9.82 -16.02 -5.97
CA ASN A 419 9.89 -17.47 -6.04
C ASN A 419 11.15 -17.94 -5.32
N SER A 420 11.00 -18.51 -4.14
CA SER A 420 12.11 -18.92 -3.30
C SER A 420 12.04 -20.42 -2.99
N PRO A 421 13.18 -21.16 -3.09
CA PRO A 421 13.24 -22.56 -2.66
C PRO A 421 13.19 -22.68 -1.13
N ASN A 422 13.40 -21.56 -0.43
CA ASN A 422 13.41 -21.50 1.02
C ASN A 422 12.10 -20.86 1.54
N PRO A 423 11.69 -21.19 2.78
CA PRO A 423 10.66 -20.46 3.49
C PRO A 423 11.00 -18.95 3.63
N TYR A 424 10.02 -18.15 4.06
CA TYR A 424 10.27 -16.72 4.33
C TYR A 424 11.29 -16.49 5.44
N LEU A 425 11.33 -17.38 6.43
CA LEU A 425 12.22 -17.28 7.59
C LEU A 425 13.32 -18.35 7.52
N THR A 426 14.51 -17.97 7.96
CA THR A 426 15.56 -18.95 8.23
C THR A 426 15.15 -19.86 9.39
N VAL A 427 15.79 -21.02 9.56
CA VAL A 427 15.48 -21.93 10.68
C VAL A 427 15.56 -21.21 12.02
N PHE A 428 16.61 -20.41 12.23
CA PHE A 428 16.76 -19.62 13.46
C PHE A 428 15.66 -18.56 13.59
N GLY A 429 15.31 -17.87 12.51
CA GLY A 429 14.18 -16.93 12.46
C GLY A 429 12.84 -17.59 12.77
N SER A 430 12.61 -18.81 12.29
CA SER A 430 11.39 -19.59 12.57
C SER A 430 11.26 -19.95 14.04
N ILE A 431 12.36 -20.32 14.70
CA ILE A 431 12.38 -20.59 16.15
C ILE A 431 11.95 -19.33 16.92
N LEU A 432 12.57 -18.18 16.62
CA LEU A 432 12.26 -16.92 17.27
C LEU A 432 10.81 -16.50 17.03
N PHE A 433 10.32 -16.67 15.81
CA PHE A 433 8.93 -16.38 15.43
C PHE A 433 7.93 -17.23 16.23
N LEU A 434 8.16 -18.56 16.31
CA LEU A 434 7.28 -19.48 17.02
C LEU A 434 7.28 -19.22 18.54
N LEU A 435 8.43 -18.91 19.13
CA LEU A 435 8.52 -18.52 20.55
C LEU A 435 7.77 -17.23 20.83
N GLY A 436 7.93 -16.22 19.97
CA GLY A 436 7.21 -14.95 20.10
C GLY A 436 5.70 -15.11 19.87
N MET A 437 5.30 -15.94 18.91
CA MET A 437 3.89 -16.29 18.67
C MET A 437 3.28 -16.97 19.90
N GLY A 438 3.94 -17.99 20.45
CA GLY A 438 3.49 -18.69 21.66
C GLY A 438 3.36 -17.75 22.85
N TYR A 439 4.35 -16.86 23.04
CA TYR A 439 4.28 -15.86 24.11
C TYR A 439 3.12 -14.87 23.87
N ALA A 440 2.95 -14.35 22.67
CA ALA A 440 1.85 -13.42 22.36
C ALA A 440 0.48 -14.07 22.54
N LEU A 441 0.31 -15.35 22.16
CA LEU A 441 -0.93 -16.12 22.38
C LEU A 441 -1.22 -16.33 23.87
N ALA A 442 -0.21 -16.61 24.69
CA ALA A 442 -0.36 -16.75 26.15
C ALA A 442 -0.89 -15.45 26.80
N TYR A 443 -0.56 -14.30 26.21
CA TYR A 443 -1.01 -12.98 26.69
C TYR A 443 -2.02 -12.31 25.74
N PHE A 444 -2.81 -13.13 25.03
CA PHE A 444 -3.76 -12.67 24.01
C PHE A 444 -4.67 -11.51 24.46
N PHE A 445 -5.13 -11.54 25.70
CA PHE A 445 -6.05 -10.52 26.23
C PHE A 445 -5.38 -9.17 26.56
N GLU A 446 -4.07 -9.07 26.49
CA GLU A 446 -3.40 -7.78 26.61
C GLU A 446 -3.45 -7.02 25.26
N PRO A 447 -3.87 -5.74 25.21
CA PRO A 447 -4.05 -5.00 23.96
C PRO A 447 -2.82 -5.00 23.05
N ARG A 448 -1.61 -4.94 23.63
CA ARG A 448 -0.36 -4.95 22.88
C ARG A 448 -0.13 -6.26 22.12
N HIS A 449 -0.46 -7.40 22.72
CA HIS A 449 -0.31 -8.71 22.09
C HIS A 449 -1.47 -8.97 21.09
N PHE A 450 -2.70 -8.56 21.47
CA PHE A 450 -3.86 -8.65 20.58
C PHE A 450 -3.61 -7.93 19.26
N ILE A 451 -3.07 -6.69 19.28
CA ILE A 451 -2.76 -5.92 18.05
C ILE A 451 -1.83 -6.71 17.13
N VAL A 452 -0.75 -7.28 17.65
CA VAL A 452 0.21 -8.03 16.83
C VAL A 452 -0.40 -9.34 16.29
N LEU A 453 -1.19 -10.03 17.12
CA LEU A 453 -1.85 -11.27 16.73
C LEU A 453 -2.93 -11.05 15.69
N ILE A 454 -3.80 -10.05 15.87
CA ILE A 454 -4.86 -9.79 14.87
C ILE A 454 -4.26 -9.31 13.56
N TRP A 455 -3.18 -8.52 13.61
CA TRP A 455 -2.44 -8.12 12.41
C TRP A 455 -1.94 -9.33 11.62
N PHE A 456 -1.31 -10.29 12.28
CA PHE A 456 -0.82 -11.50 11.62
C PHE A 456 -1.98 -12.39 11.14
N TRP A 457 -2.87 -12.81 12.05
CA TRP A 457 -3.89 -13.83 11.77
C TRP A 457 -4.97 -13.39 10.79
N ALA A 458 -5.36 -12.11 10.82
CA ALA A 458 -6.32 -11.62 9.82
C ALA A 458 -5.74 -11.63 8.41
N VAL A 459 -4.47 -11.31 8.25
CA VAL A 459 -3.81 -11.39 6.94
C VAL A 459 -3.65 -12.84 6.49
N ILE A 460 -3.34 -13.78 7.40
CA ILE A 460 -3.35 -15.21 7.11
C ILE A 460 -4.74 -15.67 6.62
N LEU A 461 -5.79 -15.21 7.27
CA LEU A 461 -7.17 -15.56 6.89
C LEU A 461 -7.54 -14.96 5.52
N PHE A 462 -7.46 -13.64 5.39
CA PHE A 462 -7.97 -12.91 4.21
C PHE A 462 -6.99 -12.85 3.05
N GLY A 463 -5.69 -12.89 3.29
CA GLY A 463 -4.65 -12.87 2.26
C GLY A 463 -4.12 -14.26 1.86
N GLY A 464 -4.37 -15.28 2.68
CA GLY A 464 -3.90 -16.65 2.46
C GLY A 464 -5.06 -17.64 2.31
N ILE A 465 -5.73 -17.98 3.41
CA ILE A 465 -6.70 -19.09 3.44
C ILE A 465 -7.87 -18.88 2.47
N LEU A 466 -8.42 -17.67 2.43
CA LEU A 466 -9.61 -17.34 1.64
C LEU A 466 -9.27 -16.82 0.23
N THR A 467 -8.06 -17.06 -0.26
CA THR A 467 -7.64 -16.65 -1.60
C THR A 467 -7.16 -17.83 -2.46
N LEU A 468 -7.18 -17.63 -3.77
CA LEU A 468 -6.67 -18.61 -4.73
C LEU A 468 -5.16 -18.85 -4.54
N ASN A 469 -4.74 -20.11 -4.77
CA ASN A 469 -3.34 -20.52 -4.90
C ASN A 469 -2.41 -20.04 -3.76
N PRO A 470 -2.70 -20.32 -2.49
CA PRO A 470 -1.74 -20.03 -1.42
C PRO A 470 -0.47 -20.89 -1.54
N PRO A 471 0.68 -20.36 -1.11
CA PRO A 471 0.88 -19.04 -0.51
C PRO A 471 0.90 -17.94 -1.58
N ALA A 472 0.03 -16.93 -1.41
CA ALA A 472 0.01 -15.78 -2.29
C ALA A 472 0.98 -14.70 -1.75
N ASN A 473 2.23 -14.73 -2.21
CA ASN A 473 3.31 -13.89 -1.68
C ASN A 473 2.96 -12.41 -1.58
N THR A 474 2.35 -11.84 -2.61
CA THR A 474 1.93 -10.43 -2.64
C THR A 474 0.93 -10.07 -1.56
N ARG A 475 0.01 -10.97 -1.21
CA ARG A 475 -1.06 -10.73 -0.24
C ARG A 475 -0.62 -10.95 1.20
N LEU A 476 0.37 -11.83 1.42
CA LEU A 476 0.94 -12.09 2.74
C LEU A 476 1.93 -11.00 3.20
N LEU A 477 2.32 -10.09 2.31
CA LEU A 477 3.35 -9.08 2.60
C LEU A 477 3.00 -8.17 3.78
N MET A 478 1.72 -7.88 4.00
CA MET A 478 1.24 -7.12 5.16
C MET A 478 1.58 -7.78 6.51
N THR A 479 1.86 -9.10 6.54
CA THR A 479 2.28 -9.79 7.78
C THR A 479 3.70 -9.44 8.18
N SER A 480 4.55 -8.97 7.26
CA SER A 480 5.99 -8.82 7.49
C SER A 480 6.36 -8.01 8.74
N PRO A 481 5.72 -6.85 9.04
CA PRO A 481 5.98 -6.13 10.28
C PRO A 481 5.59 -6.92 11.54
N ALA A 482 4.44 -7.62 11.51
CA ALA A 482 3.99 -8.43 12.64
C ALA A 482 4.92 -9.65 12.86
N VAL A 483 5.41 -10.27 11.78
CA VAL A 483 6.40 -11.37 11.84
C VAL A 483 7.70 -10.88 12.48
N ALA A 484 8.23 -9.75 12.02
CA ALA A 484 9.45 -9.15 12.58
C ALA A 484 9.27 -8.80 14.08
N LEU A 485 8.09 -8.30 14.46
CA LEU A 485 7.72 -8.03 15.85
C LEU A 485 7.67 -9.30 16.70
N LEU A 486 7.05 -10.37 16.20
CA LEU A 486 6.98 -11.67 16.88
C LEU A 486 8.37 -12.29 17.03
N MET A 487 9.21 -12.25 16.00
CA MET A 487 10.61 -12.68 16.09
C MET A 487 11.37 -11.90 17.17
N ALA A 488 11.22 -10.58 17.19
CA ALA A 488 11.88 -9.71 18.17
C ALA A 488 11.39 -10.00 19.59
N LEU A 489 10.10 -10.24 19.76
CA LEU A 489 9.50 -10.61 21.05
C LEU A 489 10.04 -11.96 21.53
N GLY A 490 10.13 -12.98 20.65
CA GLY A 490 10.70 -14.28 20.96
C GLY A 490 12.17 -14.17 21.38
N ALA A 491 12.99 -13.44 20.61
CA ALA A 491 14.39 -13.19 20.93
C ALA A 491 14.55 -12.49 22.31
N TYR A 492 13.77 -11.44 22.54
CA TYR A 492 13.83 -10.71 23.80
C TYR A 492 13.40 -11.57 25.00
N LYS A 493 12.29 -12.32 24.86
CA LYS A 493 11.74 -13.11 25.95
C LYS A 493 12.60 -14.31 26.35
N ILE A 494 13.28 -14.94 25.42
CA ILE A 494 14.21 -16.03 25.75
C ILE A 494 15.43 -15.48 26.52
N VAL A 495 15.96 -14.33 26.09
CA VAL A 495 17.11 -13.70 26.76
C VAL A 495 16.70 -13.19 28.14
N GLU A 496 15.52 -12.56 28.28
CA GLU A 496 14.95 -12.15 29.57
C GLU A 496 14.77 -13.36 30.53
N TYR A 497 14.32 -14.50 29.99
CA TYR A 497 14.18 -15.73 30.76
C TYR A 497 15.55 -16.21 31.29
N LEU A 498 16.56 -16.31 30.43
CA LEU A 498 17.92 -16.73 30.81
C LEU A 498 18.53 -15.80 31.87
N GLN A 499 18.26 -14.49 31.76
CA GLN A 499 18.69 -13.50 32.76
C GLN A 499 18.00 -13.73 34.12
N LYS A 500 16.67 -13.92 34.15
CA LYS A 500 15.90 -14.17 35.36
C LYS A 500 16.35 -15.40 36.13
N PHE A 501 16.78 -16.44 35.41
CA PHE A 501 17.36 -17.65 35.99
C PHE A 501 18.86 -17.50 36.33
N ARG A 502 19.44 -16.32 36.20
CA ARG A 502 20.86 -16.02 36.46
C ARG A 502 21.83 -16.84 35.61
N MET A 503 21.35 -17.37 34.45
CA MET A 503 22.19 -18.10 33.51
C MET A 503 23.13 -17.20 32.73
N ILE A 504 22.77 -15.90 32.62
CA ILE A 504 23.57 -14.88 31.95
C ILE A 504 23.63 -13.60 32.81
N PRO A 505 24.75 -12.88 32.83
CA PRO A 505 24.86 -11.61 33.51
C PRO A 505 24.14 -10.50 32.75
N GLU A 506 23.70 -9.46 33.45
CA GLU A 506 22.95 -8.33 32.85
C GLU A 506 23.66 -7.69 31.65
N ARG A 507 25.00 -7.57 31.74
CA ARG A 507 25.83 -7.01 30.65
C ARG A 507 25.82 -7.86 29.37
N ALA A 508 25.57 -9.17 29.47
CA ALA A 508 25.52 -10.07 28.34
C ALA A 508 24.19 -9.95 27.56
N VAL A 509 23.12 -9.46 28.15
CA VAL A 509 21.79 -9.34 27.51
C VAL A 509 21.90 -8.55 26.21
N VAL A 510 22.49 -7.36 26.25
CA VAL A 510 22.63 -6.48 25.07
C VAL A 510 23.50 -7.16 24.00
N LEU A 511 24.60 -7.79 24.41
CA LEU A 511 25.52 -8.48 23.49
C LEU A 511 24.83 -9.67 22.80
N ILE A 512 24.04 -10.46 23.54
CA ILE A 512 23.32 -11.61 22.99
C ILE A 512 22.23 -11.13 22.00
N LEU A 513 21.44 -10.11 22.35
CA LEU A 513 20.43 -9.54 21.45
C LEU A 513 21.08 -8.96 20.20
N PHE A 514 22.22 -8.29 20.34
CA PHE A 514 22.99 -7.78 19.21
C PHE A 514 23.54 -8.92 18.32
N ALA A 515 24.09 -9.98 18.92
CA ALA A 515 24.55 -11.15 18.20
C ALA A 515 23.41 -11.85 17.43
N ILE A 516 22.23 -11.99 18.03
CA ILE A 516 21.03 -12.52 17.37
C ILE A 516 20.68 -11.65 16.15
N ALA A 517 20.68 -10.31 16.31
CA ALA A 517 20.42 -9.39 15.22
C ALA A 517 21.44 -9.54 14.08
N CYS A 518 22.74 -9.65 14.41
CA CYS A 518 23.81 -9.86 13.43
C CYS A 518 23.67 -11.19 12.68
N ILE A 519 23.36 -12.28 13.38
CA ILE A 519 23.19 -13.61 12.78
C ILE A 519 22.04 -13.61 11.77
N ILE A 520 20.85 -13.11 12.17
CA ILE A 520 19.68 -13.01 11.29
C ILE A 520 19.97 -12.10 10.10
N THR A 521 20.58 -10.93 10.35
CA THR A 521 20.98 -9.99 9.30
C THR A 521 21.92 -10.66 8.29
N TYR A 522 22.97 -11.33 8.78
CA TYR A 522 23.93 -12.03 7.92
C TYR A 522 23.25 -13.10 7.06
N GLN A 523 22.44 -13.97 7.67
CA GLN A 523 21.73 -15.03 6.96
C GLN A 523 20.80 -14.47 5.87
N ASN A 524 20.03 -13.45 6.20
CA ASN A 524 19.07 -12.83 5.29
C ASN A 524 19.75 -12.08 4.14
N VAL A 525 20.81 -11.31 4.43
CA VAL A 525 21.56 -10.55 3.43
C VAL A 525 22.34 -11.52 2.52
N LYS A 526 23.01 -12.54 3.09
CA LYS A 526 23.68 -13.58 2.31
C LYS A 526 22.71 -14.24 1.35
N PHE A 527 21.56 -14.70 1.86
CA PHE A 527 20.56 -15.34 1.01
C PHE A 527 20.07 -14.39 -0.10
N TYR A 528 19.60 -13.19 0.24
CA TYR A 528 18.93 -12.33 -0.74
C TYR A 528 19.90 -11.70 -1.76
N MET A 529 21.04 -11.18 -1.30
CA MET A 529 21.95 -10.42 -2.15
C MET A 529 22.93 -11.31 -2.95
N TYR A 530 23.20 -12.53 -2.47
CA TYR A 530 24.17 -13.43 -3.11
C TYR A 530 23.50 -14.69 -3.67
N GLU A 531 22.78 -15.47 -2.86
CA GLU A 531 22.24 -16.75 -3.31
C GLU A 531 21.02 -16.57 -4.22
N TYR A 532 20.06 -15.74 -3.79
CA TYR A 532 18.83 -15.47 -4.53
C TYR A 532 19.08 -14.69 -5.82
N ARG A 533 20.04 -13.77 -5.82
CA ARG A 533 20.43 -12.98 -7.00
C ARG A 533 21.03 -13.81 -8.11
N VAL A 534 21.82 -14.82 -7.77
CA VAL A 534 22.55 -15.67 -8.74
C VAL A 534 21.69 -16.83 -9.24
N ASN A 535 20.85 -17.38 -8.36
CA ASN A 535 19.98 -18.48 -8.71
C ASN A 535 18.75 -17.99 -9.44
N ALA A 536 18.55 -18.47 -10.64
CA ALA A 536 17.48 -18.11 -11.58
C ALA A 536 16.06 -18.51 -11.13
N TYR A 537 15.73 -18.37 -9.87
CA TYR A 537 14.37 -18.66 -9.35
C TYR A 537 13.32 -17.69 -9.88
N PHE A 538 13.75 -16.52 -10.37
CA PHE A 538 12.94 -15.62 -11.18
C PHE A 538 13.03 -16.01 -12.63
N GLN A 539 12.19 -16.86 -13.10
CA GLN A 539 12.23 -17.24 -14.50
C GLN A 539 10.94 -16.84 -15.20
N ASP A 540 10.64 -15.56 -15.20
CA ASP A 540 9.71 -15.02 -16.17
C ASP A 540 10.43 -14.78 -17.50
N ALA A 541 10.58 -15.83 -18.29
CA ALA A 541 11.16 -15.74 -19.63
C ALA A 541 10.40 -14.76 -20.54
N ASN A 542 9.10 -14.59 -20.32
CA ASN A 542 8.28 -13.67 -21.09
C ASN A 542 8.55 -12.22 -20.71
N GLY A 543 8.67 -11.93 -19.39
CA GLY A 543 9.09 -10.62 -18.91
C GLY A 543 10.52 -10.28 -19.34
N GLU A 544 11.44 -11.26 -19.31
CA GLU A 544 12.81 -11.09 -19.78
C GLU A 544 12.86 -10.75 -21.27
N TYR A 545 12.13 -11.49 -22.10
CA TYR A 545 11.99 -11.21 -23.52
C TYR A 545 11.43 -9.78 -23.77
N ALA A 546 10.34 -9.45 -23.12
CA ALA A 546 9.70 -8.15 -23.32
C ALA A 546 10.60 -6.98 -22.86
N MET A 547 11.40 -7.18 -21.80
CA MET A 547 12.37 -6.20 -21.32
C MET A 547 13.51 -6.00 -22.32
N GLU A 548 14.17 -7.08 -22.74
CA GLU A 548 15.33 -7.00 -23.64
C GLU A 548 14.94 -6.46 -25.01
N VAL A 549 13.81 -6.94 -25.59
CA VAL A 549 13.29 -6.42 -26.86
C VAL A 549 12.90 -4.95 -26.72
N GLY A 550 12.22 -4.55 -25.63
CA GLY A 550 11.86 -3.15 -25.40
C GLY A 550 13.08 -2.22 -25.29
N LEU A 551 14.15 -2.67 -24.61
CA LEU A 551 15.42 -1.92 -24.55
C LEU A 551 16.13 -1.83 -25.89
N MET A 552 16.09 -2.90 -26.72
CA MET A 552 16.63 -2.88 -28.07
C MET A 552 15.82 -1.98 -28.98
N ALA A 553 14.49 -2.06 -28.93
CA ALA A 553 13.59 -1.20 -29.68
C ALA A 553 13.85 0.30 -29.44
N ASN A 554 14.01 0.68 -28.16
CA ASN A 554 14.32 2.06 -27.81
C ASN A 554 15.67 2.52 -28.39
N LYS A 555 16.69 1.64 -28.43
CA LYS A 555 17.99 1.93 -29.05
C LYS A 555 17.92 2.01 -30.58
N MET A 556 16.97 1.34 -31.23
CA MET A 556 16.80 1.41 -32.68
C MET A 556 16.28 2.78 -33.17
N GLY A 557 15.68 3.57 -32.29
CA GLY A 557 15.11 4.88 -32.60
C GLY A 557 13.59 4.87 -32.71
N LYS A 558 12.99 6.04 -32.52
CA LYS A 558 11.52 6.20 -32.34
C LYS A 558 10.66 5.73 -33.52
N ASP A 559 11.19 5.82 -34.74
CA ASP A 559 10.42 5.48 -35.97
C ASP A 559 10.62 4.03 -36.43
N SER A 560 11.35 3.24 -35.64
CA SER A 560 11.60 1.84 -35.96
C SER A 560 10.36 0.98 -35.67
N GLN A 561 9.93 0.22 -36.66
CA GLN A 561 8.83 -0.76 -36.55
C GLN A 561 9.32 -2.00 -35.78
N ILE A 562 8.55 -2.48 -34.83
CA ILE A 562 8.87 -3.66 -34.02
C ILE A 562 7.85 -4.76 -34.33
N PHE A 563 8.35 -5.91 -34.77
CA PHE A 563 7.55 -7.10 -35.01
C PHE A 563 7.87 -8.17 -33.96
N VAL A 564 6.83 -8.60 -33.23
CA VAL A 564 6.93 -9.63 -32.19
C VAL A 564 6.46 -10.96 -32.77
N LEU A 565 7.35 -11.93 -32.83
CA LEU A 565 7.08 -13.30 -33.29
C LEU A 565 7.05 -14.23 -32.04
N GLY A 566 6.14 -13.93 -31.11
CA GLY A 566 6.09 -14.57 -29.80
C GLY A 566 4.70 -15.02 -29.35
N ALA A 567 3.65 -14.65 -30.08
CA ALA A 567 2.28 -15.03 -29.71
C ALA A 567 2.07 -16.56 -29.69
N PRO A 568 1.28 -17.11 -28.77
CA PRO A 568 0.52 -16.41 -27.73
C PRO A 568 1.30 -16.09 -26.43
N ARG A 569 2.56 -16.55 -26.28
CA ARG A 569 3.35 -16.38 -25.05
C ARG A 569 3.70 -14.94 -24.76
N VAL A 570 4.20 -14.21 -25.76
CA VAL A 570 4.52 -12.79 -25.71
C VAL A 570 3.96 -12.13 -26.95
N TYR A 571 3.33 -10.98 -26.78
CA TYR A 571 2.66 -10.26 -27.87
C TYR A 571 2.96 -8.76 -27.80
N SER A 572 2.75 -8.06 -28.89
CA SER A 572 3.09 -6.63 -29.07
C SER A 572 2.42 -5.69 -28.08
N GLY A 573 1.28 -6.09 -27.51
CA GLY A 573 0.55 -5.37 -26.46
C GLY A 573 1.08 -5.60 -25.04
N PHE A 574 2.20 -6.32 -24.86
CA PHE A 574 2.76 -6.55 -23.53
C PHE A 574 3.17 -5.23 -22.87
N PRO A 575 2.76 -4.95 -21.60
CA PRO A 575 2.92 -3.62 -20.98
C PRO A 575 4.36 -3.11 -20.96
N THR A 576 5.33 -4.02 -20.84
CA THR A 576 6.77 -3.70 -20.82
C THR A 576 7.22 -2.99 -22.09
N PHE A 577 6.69 -3.36 -23.26
CA PHE A 577 6.99 -2.67 -24.52
C PHE A 577 6.44 -1.25 -24.52
N ALA A 578 5.18 -1.08 -24.07
CA ALA A 578 4.54 0.23 -24.01
C ALA A 578 5.32 1.21 -23.11
N PHE A 579 5.94 0.71 -22.06
CA PHE A 579 6.74 1.52 -21.18
C PHE A 579 8.15 1.80 -21.71
N LEU A 580 8.88 0.78 -22.15
CA LEU A 580 10.30 0.92 -22.54
C LEU A 580 10.50 1.52 -23.94
N ALA A 581 9.55 1.27 -24.84
CA ALA A 581 9.60 1.74 -26.22
C ALA A 581 8.26 2.38 -26.63
N PRO A 582 7.81 3.46 -25.97
CA PRO A 582 6.47 4.03 -26.15
C PRO A 582 6.24 4.57 -27.58
N ASN A 583 7.29 5.04 -28.22
CA ASN A 583 7.23 5.69 -29.53
C ASN A 583 7.50 4.74 -30.70
N ASN A 584 7.77 3.45 -30.46
CA ASN A 584 7.99 2.48 -31.50
C ASN A 584 6.66 1.81 -31.90
N PRO A 585 6.23 1.90 -33.17
CA PRO A 585 5.09 1.13 -33.67
C PRO A 585 5.36 -0.37 -33.50
N ARG A 586 4.36 -1.11 -33.06
CA ARG A 586 4.48 -2.54 -32.73
C ARG A 586 3.37 -3.35 -33.37
N ALA A 587 3.70 -4.56 -33.83
CA ALA A 587 2.73 -5.50 -34.32
C ALA A 587 3.16 -6.94 -34.01
N ASP A 588 2.18 -7.82 -33.81
CA ASP A 588 2.42 -9.25 -33.81
C ASP A 588 2.54 -9.74 -35.25
N LEU A 589 3.47 -10.66 -35.49
CA LEU A 589 3.66 -11.24 -36.82
C LEU A 589 3.59 -12.76 -36.73
N SER A 590 2.63 -13.35 -37.46
CA SER A 590 2.50 -14.78 -37.67
C SER A 590 3.11 -15.21 -39.01
N ALA A 591 3.24 -16.51 -39.23
CA ALA A 591 3.70 -17.06 -40.51
C ALA A 591 2.85 -16.56 -41.69
N GLU A 592 1.53 -16.53 -41.57
CA GLU A 592 0.62 -16.06 -42.59
C GLU A 592 0.78 -14.56 -42.87
N GLY A 593 1.12 -13.77 -41.82
CA GLY A 593 1.34 -12.32 -41.94
C GLY A 593 2.61 -11.94 -42.71
N ILE A 594 3.61 -12.82 -42.77
CA ILE A 594 4.90 -12.56 -43.45
C ILE A 594 4.67 -12.34 -44.98
N ALA A 595 3.79 -13.12 -45.60
CA ALA A 595 3.51 -13.00 -47.03
C ALA A 595 3.00 -11.61 -47.41
N GLY A 596 2.08 -11.06 -46.60
CA GLY A 596 1.48 -9.73 -46.81
C GLY A 596 2.30 -8.56 -46.28
N LEU A 597 3.42 -8.82 -45.60
CA LEU A 597 4.22 -7.78 -44.97
C LEU A 597 4.87 -6.87 -46.02
N GLY A 598 4.60 -5.57 -45.97
CA GLY A 598 5.22 -4.54 -46.80
C GLY A 598 5.95 -3.52 -45.94
N LEU A 599 7.29 -3.48 -45.98
CA LEU A 599 8.07 -2.40 -45.38
C LEU A 599 8.21 -1.26 -46.39
N THR A 600 8.01 -0.04 -45.95
CA THR A 600 8.28 1.13 -46.80
C THR A 600 9.79 1.31 -47.01
N PRO A 601 10.25 1.80 -48.16
CA PRO A 601 11.64 2.14 -48.40
C PRO A 601 12.13 3.10 -47.29
N LYS A 602 13.30 2.86 -46.69
CA LYS A 602 13.87 3.59 -45.57
C LYS A 602 13.22 3.33 -44.19
N GLN A 603 12.34 2.36 -44.07
CA GLN A 603 11.78 2.01 -42.77
C GLN A 603 12.72 1.03 -42.04
N LYS A 604 13.25 1.43 -40.88
CA LYS A 604 13.97 0.54 -39.99
C LYS A 604 12.98 -0.40 -39.31
N ALA A 605 13.23 -1.70 -39.37
CA ALA A 605 12.37 -2.71 -38.75
C ALA A 605 13.16 -3.76 -37.99
N GLY A 606 12.66 -4.14 -36.84
CA GLY A 606 13.22 -5.23 -36.01
C GLY A 606 12.21 -6.35 -35.85
N PHE A 607 12.64 -7.56 -36.14
CA PHE A 607 11.88 -8.79 -35.98
C PHE A 607 12.48 -9.61 -34.85
N PHE A 608 11.69 -9.97 -33.86
CA PHE A 608 12.13 -10.62 -32.64
C PHE A 608 11.35 -11.91 -32.44
N ALA A 609 12.01 -13.04 -32.59
CA ALA A 609 11.37 -14.36 -32.54
C ALA A 609 11.79 -15.13 -31.28
N ILE A 610 10.81 -15.65 -30.55
CA ILE A 610 11.08 -16.67 -29.51
C ILE A 610 11.69 -17.92 -30.15
N PRO A 611 12.42 -18.78 -29.41
CA PRO A 611 13.10 -19.94 -29.98
C PRO A 611 12.21 -20.84 -30.84
N GLU A 612 10.93 -20.98 -30.46
CA GLU A 612 9.95 -21.81 -31.17
C GLU A 612 9.60 -21.25 -32.55
N ASN A 613 9.70 -19.94 -32.74
CA ASN A 613 9.32 -19.23 -33.98
C ASN A 613 10.52 -18.73 -34.81
N ARG A 614 11.74 -19.12 -34.46
CA ARG A 614 12.98 -18.64 -35.10
C ARG A 614 13.04 -18.96 -36.63
N SER A 615 12.39 -20.04 -37.07
CA SER A 615 12.34 -20.41 -38.48
C SER A 615 11.69 -19.32 -39.36
N LEU A 616 10.78 -18.53 -38.81
CA LEU A 616 10.12 -17.41 -39.49
C LEU A 616 11.11 -16.28 -39.84
N LEU A 617 12.21 -16.13 -39.08
CA LEU A 617 13.25 -15.14 -39.41
C LEU A 617 14.01 -15.49 -40.69
N ALA A 618 14.16 -16.77 -41.02
CA ALA A 618 14.78 -17.19 -42.27
C ALA A 618 13.93 -16.73 -43.47
N GLU A 619 12.61 -16.89 -43.40
CA GLU A 619 11.68 -16.43 -44.40
C GLU A 619 11.69 -14.90 -44.58
N ILE A 620 11.74 -14.16 -43.42
CA ILE A 620 11.85 -12.72 -43.44
C ILE A 620 13.18 -12.25 -44.04
N SER A 621 14.29 -12.94 -43.77
CA SER A 621 15.60 -12.62 -44.32
C SER A 621 15.69 -12.81 -45.83
N LEU A 622 14.97 -13.78 -46.37
CA LEU A 622 14.84 -13.96 -47.83
C LEU A 622 14.02 -12.82 -48.46
N LYS A 623 13.00 -12.36 -47.79
CA LYS A 623 12.12 -11.28 -48.30
C LYS A 623 12.80 -9.90 -48.18
N TYR A 624 13.62 -9.67 -47.15
CA TYR A 624 14.34 -8.42 -46.90
C TYR A 624 15.81 -8.70 -46.69
N PRO A 625 16.60 -8.94 -47.76
CA PRO A 625 18.02 -9.30 -47.61
C PRO A 625 18.86 -8.12 -47.12
N GLY A 626 20.01 -8.42 -46.50
CA GLY A 626 20.97 -7.42 -46.01
C GLY A 626 20.78 -6.96 -44.58
N GLY A 627 19.80 -7.49 -43.88
CA GLY A 627 19.62 -7.19 -42.44
C GLY A 627 20.66 -7.87 -41.52
N LYS A 628 20.70 -7.42 -40.28
CA LYS A 628 21.60 -7.96 -39.21
C LYS A 628 20.84 -8.96 -38.37
N THR A 629 21.37 -10.17 -38.19
CA THR A 629 20.86 -11.19 -37.29
C THR A 629 21.68 -11.26 -36.03
N GLY A 630 21.06 -11.73 -34.93
CA GLY A 630 21.77 -12.02 -33.70
C GLY A 630 20.93 -12.82 -32.71
N LEU A 631 21.61 -13.37 -31.72
CA LEU A 631 21.02 -14.18 -30.65
C LEU A 631 21.14 -13.42 -29.32
N VAL A 632 20.09 -13.47 -28.53
CA VAL A 632 20.10 -12.99 -27.14
C VAL A 632 19.85 -14.18 -26.24
N TYR A 633 20.72 -14.35 -25.26
CA TYR A 633 20.64 -15.42 -24.29
C TYR A 633 20.02 -14.95 -22.99
N ARG A 634 19.44 -15.88 -22.24
CA ARG A 634 18.89 -15.58 -20.94
C ARG A 634 20.00 -15.22 -19.95
N LYS A 635 19.84 -14.12 -19.21
CA LYS A 635 20.84 -13.72 -18.20
C LYS A 635 20.98 -14.72 -17.06
N PRO A 636 19.85 -15.26 -16.51
CA PRO A 636 19.96 -16.27 -15.46
C PRO A 636 20.48 -17.62 -15.92
N LYS A 637 20.37 -17.93 -17.23
CA LYS A 637 20.76 -19.18 -17.85
C LYS A 637 21.41 -18.91 -19.21
N PRO A 638 22.69 -18.52 -19.24
CA PRO A 638 23.35 -18.07 -20.45
C PRO A 638 23.50 -19.16 -21.54
N GLU A 639 23.17 -20.39 -21.23
CA GLU A 639 23.07 -21.51 -22.19
C GLU A 639 21.72 -21.57 -22.95
N GLU A 640 20.67 -20.91 -22.43
CA GLU A 640 19.35 -20.89 -23.05
C GLU A 640 19.19 -19.65 -23.93
N ILE A 641 18.76 -19.84 -25.20
CA ILE A 641 18.42 -18.73 -26.09
C ILE A 641 17.11 -18.12 -25.62
N LEU A 642 17.10 -16.80 -25.41
CA LEU A 642 15.91 -16.03 -25.07
C LEU A 642 15.11 -15.70 -26.33
N PHE A 643 15.79 -15.17 -27.34
CA PHE A 643 15.22 -14.90 -28.66
C PHE A 643 16.32 -14.72 -29.71
N GLU A 644 15.91 -14.86 -30.98
CA GLU A 644 16.68 -14.46 -32.15
C GLU A 644 16.06 -13.22 -32.76
N TYR A 645 16.88 -12.35 -33.31
CA TYR A 645 16.39 -11.14 -33.97
C TYR A 645 16.96 -10.95 -35.36
N TYR A 646 16.19 -10.27 -36.20
CA TYR A 646 16.62 -9.79 -37.52
C TYR A 646 16.25 -8.32 -37.65
N ILE A 647 17.25 -7.44 -37.89
CA ILE A 647 17.06 -6.01 -38.01
C ILE A 647 17.36 -5.59 -39.44
N VAL A 648 16.38 -5.00 -40.10
CA VAL A 648 16.49 -4.39 -41.40
C VAL A 648 16.77 -2.90 -41.21
N GLU A 649 17.87 -2.42 -41.75
CA GLU A 649 18.23 -1.00 -41.77
C GLU A 649 18.01 -0.49 -43.22
N PRO A 650 17.57 0.79 -43.40
CA PRO A 650 17.29 1.35 -44.73
C PRO A 650 18.54 1.46 -45.59
#